data_4dd15c786b650828cacafe3bae3aeaa6
#
_entry.id   4dd15c786b650828cacafe3bae3aeaa6
#
_cell.length_a   1.000
_cell.length_b   1.000
_cell.length_c   1.000
_cell.angle_alpha   90.00
_cell.angle_beta   90.00
_cell.angle_gamma   90.00
#
_symmetry.space_group_name_H-M   'P 1'
#
loop_
_entity.id
_entity.type
_entity.pdbx_description
1 polymer ?
#
loop_
_entity_poly.entity_id
_entity_poly.type
_entity_poly.pdbx_seq_one_letter_code
_entity_poly.pdbx_strand_id
1 'polypeptide(L)'
;MRRHMAGLIGRCRAALAGVLVLLCATAATAEHIVLESYQEREGLTGLTPNCLVQDPNALLWVCTENGLFRFDGFRMRREALPGDAGSTILGASIDRDGRLWVGTEGGLFIRQDDAGGPRWVAVRKPDGRMLSLRRSRQLDWDDRGVAYLMDPDRRLWSIAPGPAGATALVAQPLDVPQTQGRPGVVPPLRWLRGALWFGCGEGLCEWRDQRLTAWGPDQGLPADGWAHLLVARDGSLWARSGRQLAHLTSAAPRFEAVGAPPVLGGWINYGTLVEDRDGAVLATTDKGIARWDGRAWREWTQENGLPDTAIRALVFDAEGSLWLGAGGRGVYRWVGYGQVDHWTRADGLPSNVVSDVLQDGSGRLWAATREGMAWFDETRRRFVVPQVPGAQRVRSWRWPMVVAGDLWWIENERLFTVKAGSTTVRLVTSDPLLAGAVMGTDAYYVFGPGGVERLTPVGERLRREWLGALPPGGERATAAARGAGSEWFIGDGRVLRWRDGTWAALVDPAGVPVPAYMDMAFDPGGRLWLFDGTGVRQYAVTDGVAQLLQRFPPELFGGAVPCFVRSTADGRVWVGTDQGVFILEPDGRWWQLHHGNGLVWNDVDPGFLVDARGQTWITTSAGATRVHPGARPPPLPILRVDAVEFGAQVFRGPPTRPVPWADRRLRVTLGTANYSLARSLRIEYRLGPDMAWRTAEGAVLDVGALEAGVQLLQLRAAGLTPAEPAGPVLSMPFEVRPAWWNTPAARVAGAVALALLWWASWWMLQRRARARRRALEQAITERTAELESSREALRRLGEHNARSLEDERKRVSRELHDEFGQQLVALRMEVSVAGKRAAAAGGAVTAEHLAPLLARLDQLVATMRTLVSQLRPPALDGGLLAALRWLASEFSHGTGVACTVAVETDLRELSPELATMVFRIAQESLNNVRRHAQASHVSIRLAQDGSHWTLTVRDDGHGFDPTRARHGYGVLGMEERARLLGGQLEVDSAPGRGTEVRLRFPTPA
;
A
#
# COMPACT_ATOMS: atom_id res chain seq x y z
N MET A 1 64.78 -34.47 -17.73
CA MET A 1 63.70 -34.42 -16.66
C MET A 1 63.42 -33.05 -16.07
N ARG A 2 64.43 -32.22 -15.66
CA ARG A 2 64.13 -30.87 -15.07
C ARG A 2 63.44 -29.88 -15.95
N ARG A 3 63.61 -29.86 -17.30
CA ARG A 3 62.94 -28.93 -18.21
C ARG A 3 61.45 -29.28 -18.50
N HIS A 4 61.09 -30.56 -18.45
CA HIS A 4 59.70 -31.00 -18.62
C HIS A 4 58.84 -30.76 -17.38
N MET A 5 59.42 -30.85 -16.18
CA MET A 5 58.71 -30.52 -14.94
C MET A 5 58.42 -29.02 -14.78
N ALA A 6 59.33 -28.14 -15.20
CA ALA A 6 59.07 -26.69 -15.16
C ALA A 6 57.95 -26.25 -16.11
N GLY A 7 57.84 -26.90 -17.28
CA GLY A 7 56.72 -26.63 -18.20
C GLY A 7 55.37 -27.14 -17.72
N LEU A 8 55.35 -28.26 -16.98
CA LEU A 8 54.12 -28.80 -16.39
C LEU A 8 53.59 -27.93 -15.22
N ILE A 9 54.50 -27.46 -14.35
CA ILE A 9 54.21 -26.58 -13.23
C ILE A 9 53.72 -25.20 -13.75
N GLY A 10 54.30 -24.71 -14.84
CA GLY A 10 53.81 -23.48 -15.49
C GLY A 10 52.38 -23.62 -16.06
N ARG A 11 52.09 -24.76 -16.71
CA ARG A 11 50.72 -25.03 -17.23
C ARG A 11 49.69 -25.29 -16.12
N CYS A 12 50.08 -25.96 -15.03
CA CYS A 12 49.20 -26.12 -13.88
C CYS A 12 48.93 -24.80 -13.13
N ARG A 13 49.95 -23.90 -13.05
CA ARG A 13 49.74 -22.57 -12.48
C ARG A 13 48.85 -21.68 -13.38
N ALA A 14 49.03 -21.75 -14.69
CA ALA A 14 48.16 -21.04 -15.64
C ALA A 14 46.70 -21.60 -15.62
N ALA A 15 46.55 -22.93 -15.52
CA ALA A 15 45.25 -23.57 -15.40
C ALA A 15 44.59 -23.25 -14.03
N LEU A 16 45.37 -23.26 -12.94
CA LEU A 16 44.88 -22.87 -11.62
C LEU A 16 44.52 -21.38 -11.57
N ALA A 17 45.33 -20.50 -12.19
CA ALA A 17 44.98 -19.07 -12.30
C ALA A 17 43.74 -18.85 -13.19
N GLY A 18 43.59 -19.61 -14.29
CA GLY A 18 42.41 -19.59 -15.12
C GLY A 18 41.15 -20.10 -14.39
N VAL A 19 41.26 -21.15 -13.60
CA VAL A 19 40.17 -21.66 -12.74
C VAL A 19 39.85 -20.69 -11.61
N LEU A 20 40.86 -20.03 -10.99
CA LEU A 20 40.67 -19.00 -9.99
C LEU A 20 39.99 -17.75 -10.60
N VAL A 21 40.35 -17.37 -11.80
CA VAL A 21 39.69 -16.26 -12.52
C VAL A 21 38.26 -16.65 -12.96
N LEU A 22 38.01 -17.89 -13.36
CA LEU A 22 36.66 -18.37 -13.63
C LEU A 22 35.82 -18.53 -12.34
N LEU A 23 36.43 -18.90 -11.21
CA LEU A 23 35.74 -18.93 -9.91
C LEU A 23 35.49 -17.54 -9.33
N CYS A 24 36.23 -16.51 -9.73
CA CYS A 24 35.96 -15.13 -9.38
C CYS A 24 34.87 -14.46 -10.24
N ALA A 25 34.48 -15.07 -11.37
CA ALA A 25 33.56 -14.45 -12.34
C ALA A 25 32.07 -14.73 -12.06
N THR A 26 31.74 -15.45 -11.00
CA THR A 26 30.33 -15.68 -10.60
C THR A 26 30.07 -15.30 -9.13
N ALA A 27 30.55 -14.14 -8.73
CA ALA A 27 30.03 -13.53 -7.52
C ALA A 27 28.62 -13.01 -7.86
N ALA A 28 27.60 -13.84 -7.61
CA ALA A 28 26.22 -13.36 -7.56
C ALA A 28 26.21 -12.13 -6.67
N THR A 29 25.83 -10.98 -7.24
CA THR A 29 25.65 -9.75 -6.46
C THR A 29 24.45 -9.96 -5.60
N ALA A 30 24.65 -10.19 -4.32
CA ALA A 30 23.57 -10.30 -3.36
C ALA A 30 22.99 -8.89 -3.15
N GLU A 31 21.75 -8.74 -3.45
CA GLU A 31 20.95 -7.54 -3.26
C GLU A 31 19.50 -7.94 -3.41
N HIS A 32 18.74 -7.77 -2.37
CA HIS A 32 17.32 -8.11 -2.40
C HIS A 32 16.53 -7.06 -3.14
N ILE A 33 15.56 -7.48 -3.95
CA ILE A 33 14.63 -6.58 -4.63
C ILE A 33 13.23 -6.70 -4.03
N VAL A 34 12.54 -5.58 -3.89
CA VAL A 34 11.16 -5.54 -3.44
C VAL A 34 10.25 -5.59 -4.65
N LEU A 35 9.43 -6.62 -4.73
CA LEU A 35 8.48 -6.85 -5.82
C LEU A 35 7.05 -6.85 -5.29
N GLU A 36 6.21 -6.06 -5.91
CA GLU A 36 4.76 -6.21 -5.79
C GLU A 36 4.25 -7.18 -6.85
N SER A 37 3.46 -8.16 -6.45
CA SER A 37 2.86 -9.13 -7.37
C SER A 37 1.42 -8.77 -7.72
N TYR A 38 1.06 -9.02 -8.99
CA TYR A 38 -0.28 -8.84 -9.53
C TYR A 38 -0.72 -10.13 -10.18
N GLN A 39 -1.71 -10.78 -9.59
CA GLN A 39 -2.17 -12.12 -9.94
C GLN A 39 -3.71 -12.16 -9.94
N GLU A 40 -4.29 -13.32 -9.69
CA GLU A 40 -5.75 -13.54 -9.72
C GLU A 40 -6.50 -12.65 -8.69
N ARG A 41 -5.90 -12.39 -7.54
CA ARG A 41 -6.49 -11.52 -6.50
C ARG A 41 -6.69 -10.09 -7.00
N GLU A 42 -5.77 -9.61 -7.83
CA GLU A 42 -5.83 -8.31 -8.46
C GLU A 42 -6.65 -8.33 -9.77
N GLY A 43 -7.20 -9.48 -10.16
CA GLY A 43 -8.04 -9.67 -11.33
C GLY A 43 -7.31 -10.16 -12.59
N LEU A 44 -6.03 -10.52 -12.52
CA LEU A 44 -5.28 -11.09 -13.64
C LEU A 44 -5.50 -12.60 -13.71
N THR A 45 -6.49 -13.03 -14.45
CA THR A 45 -6.83 -14.46 -14.60
C THR A 45 -5.96 -15.21 -15.62
N GLY A 46 -5.09 -14.52 -16.35
CA GLY A 46 -4.09 -15.08 -17.26
C GLY A 46 -2.68 -14.85 -16.73
N LEU A 47 -2.09 -15.84 -16.04
CA LEU A 47 -0.81 -15.70 -15.35
C LEU A 47 0.43 -15.80 -16.25
N THR A 48 0.27 -15.93 -17.56
CA THR A 48 1.35 -16.01 -18.51
C THR A 48 1.39 -14.75 -19.40
N PRO A 49 2.07 -13.69 -18.96
CA PRO A 49 2.19 -12.46 -19.73
C PRO A 49 3.09 -12.68 -20.97
N ASN A 50 2.57 -12.34 -22.14
CA ASN A 50 3.32 -12.36 -23.40
C ASN A 50 3.92 -11.00 -23.75
N CYS A 51 3.30 -9.92 -23.32
CA CYS A 51 3.81 -8.55 -23.43
C CYS A 51 3.25 -7.63 -22.34
N LEU A 52 3.96 -6.55 -22.11
CA LEU A 52 3.57 -5.42 -21.27
C LEU A 52 3.79 -4.15 -22.06
N VAL A 53 2.81 -3.26 -22.09
CA VAL A 53 2.94 -1.94 -22.70
C VAL A 53 2.17 -0.91 -21.85
N GLN A 54 2.69 0.30 -21.75
CA GLN A 54 1.98 1.40 -21.09
C GLN A 54 1.57 2.43 -22.13
N ASP A 55 0.31 2.87 -22.08
CA ASP A 55 -0.18 3.91 -22.96
C ASP A 55 0.11 5.34 -22.42
N PRO A 56 -0.06 6.39 -23.22
CA PRO A 56 0.17 7.77 -22.77
C PRO A 56 -0.73 8.23 -21.61
N ASN A 57 -1.84 7.53 -21.39
CA ASN A 57 -2.73 7.78 -20.24
C ASN A 57 -2.26 7.02 -18.99
N ALA A 58 -1.03 6.51 -19.02
CA ALA A 58 -0.43 5.70 -17.97
C ALA A 58 -1.21 4.42 -17.61
N LEU A 59 -2.03 3.88 -18.52
CA LEU A 59 -2.61 2.56 -18.37
C LEU A 59 -1.61 1.49 -18.75
N LEU A 60 -1.40 0.52 -17.87
CA LEU A 60 -0.60 -0.65 -18.19
C LEU A 60 -1.48 -1.74 -18.82
N TRP A 61 -1.09 -2.19 -20.00
CA TRP A 61 -1.73 -3.25 -20.73
C TRP A 61 -0.92 -4.53 -20.61
N VAL A 62 -1.59 -5.61 -20.26
CA VAL A 62 -1.00 -6.94 -20.07
C VAL A 62 -1.59 -7.89 -21.07
N CYS A 63 -0.75 -8.41 -21.96
CA CYS A 63 -1.11 -9.41 -22.95
C CYS A 63 -0.93 -10.80 -22.33
N THR A 64 -1.96 -11.62 -22.37
CA THR A 64 -1.89 -12.99 -21.84
C THR A 64 -2.48 -14.00 -22.83
N GLU A 65 -2.33 -15.27 -22.52
CA GLU A 65 -2.98 -16.35 -23.26
C GLU A 65 -4.50 -16.35 -23.09
N ASN A 66 -5.02 -15.74 -22.02
CA ASN A 66 -6.45 -15.70 -21.69
C ASN A 66 -7.12 -14.34 -21.97
N GLY A 67 -6.42 -13.43 -22.63
CA GLY A 67 -6.97 -12.13 -23.00
C GLY A 67 -6.03 -10.96 -22.79
N LEU A 68 -6.55 -9.79 -23.10
CA LEU A 68 -5.94 -8.50 -22.87
C LEU A 68 -6.46 -7.95 -21.54
N PHE A 69 -5.56 -7.57 -20.65
CA PHE A 69 -5.89 -6.96 -19.38
C PHE A 69 -5.38 -5.53 -19.32
N ARG A 70 -6.13 -4.72 -18.64
CA ARG A 70 -5.79 -3.33 -18.37
C ARG A 70 -5.66 -3.12 -16.87
N PHE A 71 -4.56 -2.59 -16.41
CA PHE A 71 -4.36 -2.16 -15.03
C PHE A 71 -4.71 -0.68 -14.88
N ASP A 72 -5.66 -0.38 -14.00
CA ASP A 72 -6.16 0.97 -13.74
C ASP A 72 -5.52 1.62 -12.50
N GLY A 73 -4.50 0.98 -11.94
CA GLY A 73 -3.83 1.35 -10.69
C GLY A 73 -4.36 0.58 -9.47
N PHE A 74 -5.56 0.04 -9.54
CA PHE A 74 -6.17 -0.72 -8.44
C PHE A 74 -6.40 -2.17 -8.78
N ARG A 75 -6.86 -2.46 -10.03
CA ARG A 75 -7.24 -3.80 -10.46
C ARG A 75 -6.88 -4.05 -11.92
N MET A 76 -6.58 -5.30 -12.21
CA MET A 76 -6.50 -5.81 -13.58
C MET A 76 -7.91 -6.10 -14.09
N ARG A 77 -8.30 -5.45 -15.19
CA ARG A 77 -9.60 -5.67 -15.84
C ARG A 77 -9.40 -6.26 -17.22
N ARG A 78 -10.12 -7.33 -17.52
CA ARG A 78 -10.13 -7.91 -18.85
C ARG A 78 -10.82 -6.95 -19.81
N GLU A 79 -10.18 -6.63 -20.93
CA GLU A 79 -10.74 -5.83 -22.01
C GLU A 79 -11.49 -6.72 -22.99
N ALA A 80 -12.68 -6.25 -23.42
CA ALA A 80 -13.45 -6.97 -24.41
C ALA A 80 -12.84 -6.79 -25.81
N LEU A 81 -12.60 -7.87 -26.50
CA LEU A 81 -12.09 -7.91 -27.86
C LEU A 81 -13.24 -8.25 -28.84
N PRO A 82 -13.09 -7.98 -30.15
CA PRO A 82 -14.04 -8.51 -31.18
C PRO A 82 -14.17 -10.02 -31.07
N GLY A 83 -15.36 -10.55 -31.37
CA GLY A 83 -15.64 -11.99 -31.22
C GLY A 83 -14.77 -12.92 -32.08
N ASP A 84 -14.20 -12.41 -33.17
CA ASP A 84 -13.29 -13.10 -34.07
C ASP A 84 -11.81 -13.00 -33.69
N ALA A 85 -11.48 -12.24 -32.63
CA ALA A 85 -10.10 -12.00 -32.24
C ALA A 85 -9.43 -13.20 -31.56
N GLY A 86 -10.17 -14.14 -31.02
CA GLY A 86 -9.63 -15.21 -30.15
C GLY A 86 -9.24 -14.70 -28.76
N SER A 87 -8.79 -15.61 -27.90
CA SER A 87 -8.47 -15.28 -26.50
C SER A 87 -6.98 -14.93 -26.29
N THR A 88 -6.09 -15.53 -27.06
CA THR A 88 -4.64 -15.36 -26.88
C THR A 88 -4.14 -14.06 -27.48
N ILE A 89 -3.51 -13.23 -26.64
CA ILE A 89 -2.84 -12.02 -27.10
C ILE A 89 -1.37 -12.31 -27.34
N LEU A 90 -0.96 -12.18 -28.58
CA LEU A 90 0.39 -12.50 -29.03
C LEU A 90 1.38 -11.33 -28.86
N GLY A 91 0.87 -10.11 -28.95
CA GLY A 91 1.66 -8.90 -28.75
C GLY A 91 0.81 -7.64 -28.79
N ALA A 92 1.29 -6.57 -28.17
CA ALA A 92 0.68 -5.26 -28.26
C ALA A 92 1.76 -4.19 -28.38
N SER A 93 1.40 -3.06 -28.97
CA SER A 93 2.26 -1.89 -29.11
C SER A 93 1.42 -0.62 -29.11
N ILE A 94 2.04 0.49 -28.75
CA ILE A 94 1.38 1.81 -28.76
C ILE A 94 1.97 2.63 -29.89
N ASP A 95 1.12 3.21 -30.73
CA ASP A 95 1.57 4.10 -31.80
C ASP A 95 1.83 5.53 -31.27
N ARG A 96 2.32 6.41 -32.15
CA ARG A 96 2.66 7.79 -31.80
C ARG A 96 1.47 8.65 -31.41
N ASP A 97 0.27 8.25 -31.85
CA ASP A 97 -0.99 8.90 -31.48
C ASP A 97 -1.55 8.35 -30.16
N GLY A 98 -0.86 7.40 -29.52
CA GLY A 98 -1.27 6.75 -28.28
C GLY A 98 -2.30 5.64 -28.46
N ARG A 99 -2.57 5.19 -29.70
CA ARG A 99 -3.53 4.11 -29.94
C ARG A 99 -2.88 2.74 -29.68
N LEU A 100 -3.63 1.86 -29.08
CA LEU A 100 -3.19 0.50 -28.78
C LEU A 100 -3.43 -0.42 -29.98
N TRP A 101 -2.36 -1.04 -30.45
CA TRP A 101 -2.38 -2.08 -31.46
C TRP A 101 -2.20 -3.44 -30.81
N VAL A 102 -3.06 -4.39 -31.14
CA VAL A 102 -3.10 -5.71 -30.47
C VAL A 102 -3.11 -6.80 -31.53
N GLY A 103 -2.11 -7.66 -31.47
CA GLY A 103 -2.04 -8.88 -32.25
C GLY A 103 -2.61 -10.06 -31.47
N THR A 104 -3.60 -10.70 -32.04
CA THR A 104 -4.28 -11.87 -31.48
C THR A 104 -4.17 -13.05 -32.43
N GLU A 105 -4.70 -14.21 -32.04
CA GLU A 105 -4.81 -15.37 -32.95
C GLU A 105 -5.69 -15.08 -34.16
N GLY A 106 -6.73 -14.26 -34.01
CA GLY A 106 -7.64 -13.85 -35.07
C GLY A 106 -7.11 -12.75 -35.98
N GLY A 107 -6.03 -12.04 -35.60
CA GLY A 107 -5.43 -10.99 -36.42
C GLY A 107 -4.95 -9.77 -35.64
N LEU A 108 -4.72 -8.69 -36.38
CA LEU A 108 -4.28 -7.41 -35.82
C LEU A 108 -5.45 -6.45 -35.70
N PHE A 109 -5.62 -5.86 -34.52
CA PHE A 109 -6.65 -4.90 -34.21
C PHE A 109 -6.06 -3.62 -33.59
N ILE A 110 -6.71 -2.50 -33.86
CA ILE A 110 -6.35 -1.19 -33.32
C ILE A 110 -7.50 -0.71 -32.44
N ARG A 111 -7.17 -0.35 -31.21
CA ARG A 111 -8.14 0.27 -30.31
C ARG A 111 -8.24 1.76 -30.58
N GLN A 112 -9.45 2.22 -30.83
CA GLN A 112 -9.79 3.62 -30.92
C GLN A 112 -10.82 3.95 -29.85
N ASP A 113 -10.61 5.02 -29.11
CA ASP A 113 -11.55 5.52 -28.13
C ASP A 113 -12.35 6.65 -28.76
N ASP A 114 -13.65 6.47 -28.92
CA ASP A 114 -14.58 7.50 -29.36
C ASP A 114 -15.62 7.82 -28.26
N ALA A 115 -16.51 8.78 -28.52
CA ALA A 115 -17.53 9.19 -27.55
C ALA A 115 -18.48 8.05 -27.12
N GLY A 116 -18.57 6.98 -27.90
CA GLY A 116 -19.40 5.78 -27.63
C GLY A 116 -18.65 4.69 -26.87
N GLY A 117 -17.36 4.84 -26.65
CA GLY A 117 -16.49 3.87 -25.97
C GLY A 117 -15.40 3.27 -26.87
N PRO A 118 -14.65 2.24 -26.40
CA PRO A 118 -13.60 1.64 -27.17
C PRO A 118 -14.18 0.88 -28.37
N ARG A 119 -13.61 1.18 -29.48
CA ARG A 119 -13.90 0.52 -30.75
C ARG A 119 -12.64 -0.15 -31.26
N TRP A 120 -12.79 -1.33 -31.84
CA TRP A 120 -11.70 -2.07 -32.44
C TRP A 120 -11.76 -1.99 -33.98
N VAL A 121 -10.64 -1.62 -34.59
CA VAL A 121 -10.50 -1.53 -36.05
C VAL A 121 -9.60 -2.67 -36.51
N ALA A 122 -10.11 -3.52 -37.39
CA ALA A 122 -9.35 -4.65 -37.91
C ALA A 122 -8.35 -4.20 -39.00
N VAL A 123 -7.18 -4.81 -39.03
CA VAL A 123 -6.19 -4.59 -40.10
C VAL A 123 -6.20 -5.80 -41.05
N ARG A 124 -6.51 -5.55 -42.32
CA ARG A 124 -6.68 -6.57 -43.34
C ARG A 124 -5.63 -6.46 -44.44
N LYS A 125 -5.32 -7.58 -45.07
CA LYS A 125 -4.57 -7.65 -46.34
C LYS A 125 -5.50 -7.25 -47.49
N PRO A 126 -4.96 -6.93 -48.68
CA PRO A 126 -5.76 -6.57 -49.85
C PRO A 126 -6.75 -7.67 -50.30
N ASP A 127 -6.44 -8.94 -49.98
CA ASP A 127 -7.32 -10.09 -50.25
C ASP A 127 -8.43 -10.29 -49.19
N GLY A 128 -8.57 -9.35 -48.24
CA GLY A 128 -9.56 -9.38 -47.19
C GLY A 128 -9.20 -10.20 -45.97
N ARG A 129 -8.13 -11.00 -46.03
CA ARG A 129 -7.67 -11.79 -44.87
C ARG A 129 -7.10 -10.88 -43.78
N MET A 130 -7.17 -11.31 -42.56
CA MET A 130 -6.58 -10.59 -41.43
C MET A 130 -5.05 -10.53 -41.51
N LEU A 131 -4.47 -9.39 -41.21
CA LEU A 131 -3.03 -9.29 -40.99
C LEU A 131 -2.69 -9.80 -39.58
N SER A 132 -1.60 -10.56 -39.47
CA SER A 132 -1.23 -11.23 -38.22
C SER A 132 0.00 -10.61 -37.61
N LEU A 133 -0.04 -10.37 -36.29
CA LEU A 133 1.10 -9.91 -35.48
C LEU A 133 1.38 -10.95 -34.39
N ARG A 134 2.57 -11.54 -34.37
CA ARG A 134 2.93 -12.54 -33.36
C ARG A 134 3.66 -11.96 -32.15
N ARG A 135 4.36 -10.84 -32.34
CA ARG A 135 5.10 -10.15 -31.26
C ARG A 135 5.08 -8.65 -31.50
N SER A 136 5.00 -7.88 -30.44
CA SER A 136 5.04 -6.41 -30.49
C SER A 136 6.24 -5.86 -31.26
N ARG A 137 7.38 -6.51 -31.17
CA ARG A 137 8.63 -6.13 -31.85
C ARG A 137 8.63 -6.30 -33.39
N GLN A 138 7.57 -6.83 -33.98
CA GLN A 138 7.38 -6.92 -35.43
C GLN A 138 6.66 -5.71 -36.02
N LEU A 139 6.31 -4.73 -35.20
CA LEU A 139 5.55 -3.55 -35.56
C LEU A 139 6.27 -2.30 -35.08
N ASP A 140 6.42 -1.32 -35.96
CA ASP A 140 6.93 0.01 -35.63
C ASP A 140 6.43 1.06 -36.63
N TRP A 141 6.65 2.35 -36.37
CA TRP A 141 6.12 3.47 -37.15
C TRP A 141 7.21 4.41 -37.62
N ASP A 142 7.01 4.95 -38.81
CA ASP A 142 7.85 6.05 -39.32
C ASP A 142 7.44 7.39 -38.72
N ASP A 143 8.16 8.45 -39.14
CA ASP A 143 7.91 9.82 -38.64
C ASP A 143 6.59 10.43 -39.13
N ARG A 144 5.94 9.81 -40.11
CA ARG A 144 4.63 10.20 -40.69
C ARG A 144 3.48 9.39 -40.08
N GLY A 145 3.76 8.47 -39.18
CA GLY A 145 2.75 7.62 -38.53
C GLY A 145 2.32 6.42 -39.38
N VAL A 146 3.03 6.11 -40.48
CA VAL A 146 2.82 4.89 -41.22
C VAL A 146 3.40 3.73 -40.42
N ALA A 147 2.57 2.74 -40.13
CA ALA A 147 3.00 1.53 -39.44
C ALA A 147 3.64 0.54 -40.44
N TYR A 148 4.71 -0.08 -39.99
CA TYR A 148 5.39 -1.16 -40.73
C TYR A 148 5.30 -2.43 -39.91
N LEU A 149 4.92 -3.54 -40.54
CA LEU A 149 4.75 -4.82 -39.89
C LEU A 149 5.41 -5.92 -40.70
N MET A 150 6.12 -6.80 -40.03
CA MET A 150 6.58 -8.06 -40.61
C MET A 150 5.67 -9.19 -40.17
N ASP A 151 4.98 -9.83 -41.11
CA ASP A 151 4.07 -10.92 -40.84
C ASP A 151 4.82 -12.25 -40.54
N PRO A 152 4.13 -13.32 -40.14
CA PRO A 152 4.75 -14.60 -39.87
C PRO A 152 5.44 -15.23 -41.12
N ASP A 153 4.96 -14.88 -42.29
CA ASP A 153 5.54 -15.33 -43.59
C ASP A 153 6.73 -14.47 -44.03
N ARG A 154 7.22 -13.59 -43.16
CA ARG A 154 8.33 -12.64 -43.34
C ARG A 154 8.11 -11.64 -44.48
N ARG A 155 6.86 -11.33 -44.77
CA ARG A 155 6.50 -10.25 -45.67
C ARG A 155 6.33 -8.97 -44.87
N LEU A 156 6.89 -7.91 -45.45
CA LEU A 156 6.74 -6.57 -44.89
C LEU A 156 5.48 -5.91 -45.43
N TRP A 157 4.78 -5.26 -44.56
CA TRP A 157 3.54 -4.54 -44.83
C TRP A 157 3.65 -3.10 -44.32
N SER A 158 3.08 -2.16 -45.06
CA SER A 158 2.86 -0.79 -44.62
C SER A 158 1.35 -0.55 -44.37
N ILE A 159 1.02 0.17 -43.34
CA ILE A 159 -0.36 0.48 -42.96
C ILE A 159 -0.43 1.98 -42.77
N ALA A 160 -1.03 2.67 -43.71
CA ALA A 160 -1.23 4.11 -43.61
C ALA A 160 -2.26 4.45 -42.51
N PRO A 161 -2.15 5.60 -41.83
CA PRO A 161 -3.17 6.10 -40.95
C PRO A 161 -4.53 6.17 -41.67
N GLY A 162 -5.55 5.55 -41.12
CA GLY A 162 -6.88 5.58 -41.72
C GLY A 162 -7.65 6.85 -41.40
N PRO A 163 -8.71 7.18 -42.16
CA PRO A 163 -9.59 8.28 -41.85
C PRO A 163 -10.34 8.03 -40.52
N ALA A 164 -10.71 9.10 -39.82
CA ALA A 164 -11.53 9.00 -38.64
C ALA A 164 -12.83 8.22 -38.94
N GLY A 165 -13.16 7.25 -38.07
CA GLY A 165 -14.35 6.40 -38.23
C GLY A 165 -14.18 5.18 -39.13
N ALA A 166 -12.99 4.88 -39.67
CA ALA A 166 -12.75 3.68 -40.42
C ALA A 166 -13.08 2.42 -39.62
N THR A 167 -13.74 1.44 -40.22
CA THR A 167 -14.09 0.16 -39.58
C THR A 167 -13.00 -0.89 -39.78
N ALA A 168 -12.16 -0.73 -40.81
CA ALA A 168 -11.00 -1.58 -41.09
C ALA A 168 -9.93 -0.74 -41.81
N LEU A 169 -8.65 -1.11 -41.60
CA LEU A 169 -7.53 -0.61 -42.37
C LEU A 169 -7.01 -1.71 -43.32
N VAL A 170 -6.51 -1.29 -44.47
CA VAL A 170 -5.93 -2.19 -45.45
C VAL A 170 -4.42 -1.98 -45.50
N ALA A 171 -3.68 -3.03 -45.19
CA ALA A 171 -2.23 -3.06 -45.28
C ALA A 171 -1.79 -3.22 -46.76
N GLN A 172 -0.72 -2.54 -47.15
CA GLN A 172 -0.12 -2.67 -48.45
C GLN A 172 1.18 -3.47 -48.36
N PRO A 173 1.42 -4.47 -49.22
CA PRO A 173 2.68 -5.17 -49.20
C PRO A 173 3.80 -4.25 -49.65
N LEU A 174 4.96 -4.37 -49.03
CA LEU A 174 6.18 -3.70 -49.46
C LEU A 174 6.98 -4.61 -50.35
N ASP A 175 7.45 -4.08 -51.49
CA ASP A 175 8.31 -4.79 -52.39
C ASP A 175 9.78 -4.76 -51.91
N VAL A 176 10.04 -5.60 -50.91
CA VAL A 176 11.38 -5.78 -50.33
C VAL A 176 11.88 -7.16 -50.75
N PRO A 177 13.13 -7.29 -51.24
CA PRO A 177 13.68 -8.60 -51.59
C PRO A 177 13.52 -9.61 -50.44
N GLN A 178 13.02 -10.79 -50.77
CA GLN A 178 12.81 -11.84 -49.74
C GLN A 178 14.14 -12.21 -49.08
N THR A 179 14.21 -12.02 -47.80
CA THR A 179 15.39 -12.39 -47.01
C THR A 179 15.15 -13.74 -46.33
N GLN A 180 16.15 -14.63 -46.45
CA GLN A 180 16.12 -15.89 -45.71
C GLN A 180 16.25 -15.58 -44.22
N GLY A 181 15.48 -16.25 -43.40
CA GLY A 181 15.55 -16.08 -41.95
C GLY A 181 15.95 -17.36 -41.23
N ARG A 182 16.49 -17.20 -40.02
CA ARG A 182 16.81 -18.33 -39.18
C ARG A 182 15.50 -19.01 -38.69
N PRO A 183 15.34 -20.34 -38.88
CA PRO A 183 14.17 -21.07 -38.41
C PRO A 183 13.96 -20.83 -36.88
N GLY A 184 12.73 -20.64 -36.45
CA GLY A 184 12.35 -20.49 -35.04
C GLY A 184 12.58 -19.10 -34.44
N VAL A 185 13.24 -18.16 -35.17
CA VAL A 185 13.43 -16.78 -34.72
C VAL A 185 12.38 -15.86 -35.32
N VAL A 186 11.65 -15.13 -34.48
CA VAL A 186 10.73 -14.08 -34.92
C VAL A 186 11.55 -12.82 -35.20
N PRO A 187 11.61 -12.32 -36.44
CA PRO A 187 12.44 -11.18 -36.77
C PRO A 187 11.91 -9.91 -36.08
N PRO A 188 12.81 -9.11 -35.48
CA PRO A 188 12.45 -7.80 -34.96
C PRO A 188 12.34 -6.79 -36.08
N LEU A 189 11.64 -5.68 -35.82
CA LEU A 189 11.49 -4.58 -36.74
C LEU A 189 11.55 -3.26 -35.97
N ARG A 190 12.34 -2.27 -36.49
CA ARG A 190 12.40 -0.92 -35.91
C ARG A 190 12.64 0.10 -37.02
N TRP A 191 11.98 1.25 -36.85
CA TRP A 191 12.26 2.44 -37.67
C TRP A 191 13.33 3.29 -36.99
N LEU A 192 14.40 3.59 -37.71
CA LEU A 192 15.50 4.40 -37.22
C LEU A 192 16.05 5.27 -38.30
N ARG A 193 16.11 6.59 -38.13
CA ARG A 193 16.77 7.58 -39.00
C ARG A 193 16.36 7.43 -40.46
N GLY A 194 15.09 7.31 -40.77
CA GLY A 194 14.56 7.18 -42.11
C GLY A 194 14.76 5.81 -42.78
N ALA A 195 15.14 4.80 -42.02
CA ALA A 195 15.29 3.43 -42.47
C ALA A 195 14.54 2.43 -41.61
N LEU A 196 14.09 1.36 -42.24
CA LEU A 196 13.46 0.24 -41.56
C LEU A 196 14.53 -0.85 -41.32
N TRP A 197 14.76 -1.16 -40.07
CA TRP A 197 15.71 -2.18 -39.61
C TRP A 197 14.98 -3.44 -39.22
N PHE A 198 15.41 -4.59 -39.69
CA PHE A 198 14.78 -5.86 -39.34
C PHE A 198 15.73 -7.05 -39.40
N GLY A 199 15.39 -8.14 -38.75
CA GLY A 199 16.17 -9.37 -38.76
C GLY A 199 16.09 -10.10 -40.11
N CYS A 200 17.24 -10.38 -40.70
CA CYS A 200 17.33 -11.10 -41.96
C CYS A 200 18.50 -12.11 -41.93
N GLY A 201 18.20 -13.39 -42.19
CA GLY A 201 19.22 -14.44 -42.10
C GLY A 201 19.83 -14.53 -40.69
N GLU A 202 21.15 -14.48 -40.63
CA GLU A 202 21.95 -14.41 -39.40
C GLU A 202 22.44 -12.99 -39.08
N GLY A 203 21.88 -11.97 -39.76
CA GLY A 203 22.22 -10.57 -39.59
C GLY A 203 21.00 -9.68 -39.43
N LEU A 204 21.24 -8.38 -39.66
CA LEU A 204 20.21 -7.36 -39.76
C LEU A 204 20.18 -6.78 -41.15
N CYS A 205 19.02 -6.37 -41.63
CA CYS A 205 18.83 -5.64 -42.87
C CYS A 205 18.33 -4.23 -42.56
N GLU A 206 18.90 -3.25 -43.25
CA GLU A 206 18.47 -1.87 -43.34
C GLU A 206 17.80 -1.63 -44.67
N TRP A 207 16.54 -1.23 -44.71
CA TRP A 207 15.81 -0.86 -45.90
C TRP A 207 15.55 0.64 -45.90
N ARG A 208 16.17 1.31 -46.84
CA ARG A 208 16.13 2.77 -47.00
C ARG A 208 16.03 3.12 -48.48
N ASP A 209 15.08 3.97 -48.85
CA ASP A 209 14.91 4.47 -50.23
C ASP A 209 14.90 3.33 -51.27
N GLN A 210 14.13 2.27 -50.98
CA GLN A 210 14.02 1.07 -51.82
C GLN A 210 15.35 0.26 -51.97
N ARG A 211 16.36 0.57 -51.20
CA ARG A 211 17.63 -0.15 -51.18
C ARG A 211 17.74 -0.98 -49.90
N LEU A 212 18.08 -2.24 -50.06
CA LEU A 212 18.34 -3.17 -48.98
C LEU A 212 19.86 -3.28 -48.74
N THR A 213 20.29 -2.99 -47.52
CA THR A 213 21.66 -3.17 -47.04
C THR A 213 21.70 -4.24 -45.98
N ALA A 214 22.51 -5.27 -46.14
CA ALA A 214 22.70 -6.31 -45.15
C ALA A 214 23.86 -5.96 -44.21
N TRP A 215 23.62 -6.16 -42.91
CA TRP A 215 24.59 -5.96 -41.84
C TRP A 215 24.95 -7.30 -41.21
N GLY A 216 26.23 -7.63 -41.21
CA GLY A 216 26.75 -8.91 -40.75
C GLY A 216 28.14 -8.78 -40.13
N PRO A 217 28.95 -9.86 -40.13
CA PRO A 217 30.28 -9.88 -39.50
C PRO A 217 31.23 -8.79 -39.98
N ASP A 218 31.19 -8.43 -41.26
CA ASP A 218 32.00 -7.36 -41.82
C ASP A 218 31.71 -5.98 -41.23
N GLN A 219 30.48 -5.76 -40.81
CA GLN A 219 30.02 -4.54 -40.11
C GLN A 219 30.00 -4.70 -38.57
N GLY A 220 30.68 -5.72 -38.05
CA GLY A 220 30.83 -5.96 -36.62
C GLY A 220 29.66 -6.64 -35.96
N LEU A 221 28.63 -7.07 -36.69
CA LEU A 221 27.47 -7.79 -36.20
C LEU A 221 27.70 -9.30 -36.35
N PRO A 222 27.94 -10.03 -35.27
CA PRO A 222 28.18 -11.47 -35.35
C PRO A 222 27.01 -12.22 -36.02
N ALA A 223 27.31 -13.31 -36.73
CA ALA A 223 26.29 -14.15 -37.31
C ALA A 223 25.47 -14.85 -36.23
N ASP A 224 24.19 -14.45 -36.06
CA ASP A 224 23.25 -15.06 -35.12
C ASP A 224 21.78 -14.74 -35.50
N GLY A 225 20.84 -15.35 -34.80
CA GLY A 225 19.40 -15.05 -34.91
C GLY A 225 19.04 -13.81 -34.11
N TRP A 226 19.06 -12.67 -34.71
CA TRP A 226 18.70 -11.40 -34.08
C TRP A 226 17.18 -11.34 -33.86
N ALA A 227 16.74 -11.23 -32.62
CA ALA A 227 15.35 -11.39 -32.22
C ALA A 227 14.73 -10.16 -31.57
N HIS A 228 15.53 -9.20 -31.14
CA HIS A 228 15.03 -7.95 -30.58
C HIS A 228 15.91 -6.77 -30.99
N LEU A 229 15.28 -5.65 -31.33
CA LEU A 229 15.92 -4.37 -31.57
C LEU A 229 15.35 -3.34 -30.60
N LEU A 230 16.21 -2.52 -30.02
CA LEU A 230 15.87 -1.36 -29.19
C LEU A 230 16.55 -0.11 -29.79
N VAL A 231 15.76 0.91 -30.05
CA VAL A 231 16.29 2.25 -30.35
C VAL A 231 16.34 2.99 -29.01
N ALA A 232 17.55 3.30 -28.58
CA ALA A 232 17.78 4.03 -27.34
C ALA A 232 17.51 5.53 -27.53
N ARG A 233 17.33 6.26 -26.42
CA ARG A 233 17.05 7.71 -26.41
C ARG A 233 18.15 8.55 -27.03
N ASP A 234 19.39 8.08 -27.00
CA ASP A 234 20.53 8.72 -27.67
C ASP A 234 20.56 8.47 -29.22
N GLY A 235 19.56 7.74 -29.73
CA GLY A 235 19.44 7.37 -31.13
C GLY A 235 20.37 6.22 -31.56
N SER A 236 20.95 5.49 -30.61
CA SER A 236 21.70 4.27 -30.88
C SER A 236 20.79 3.07 -31.11
N LEU A 237 21.26 2.05 -31.80
CA LEU A 237 20.53 0.81 -32.04
C LEU A 237 21.17 -0.34 -31.28
N TRP A 238 20.40 -0.99 -30.46
CA TRP A 238 20.77 -2.20 -29.75
C TRP A 238 20.12 -3.41 -30.42
N ALA A 239 20.90 -4.44 -30.67
CA ALA A 239 20.42 -5.69 -31.24
C ALA A 239 20.70 -6.84 -30.27
N ARG A 240 19.72 -7.69 -30.04
CA ARG A 240 19.81 -8.86 -29.19
C ARG A 240 19.50 -10.13 -29.96
N SER A 241 20.36 -11.12 -29.79
CA SER A 241 20.13 -12.53 -30.15
C SER A 241 19.89 -13.38 -28.91
N GLY A 242 19.84 -14.68 -29.04
CA GLY A 242 19.83 -15.62 -27.93
C GLY A 242 21.15 -15.70 -27.15
N ARG A 243 22.24 -15.22 -27.73
CA ARG A 243 23.59 -15.38 -27.15
C ARG A 243 24.37 -14.08 -27.03
N GLN A 244 24.01 -13.07 -27.82
CA GLN A 244 24.81 -11.87 -28.04
C GLN A 244 23.98 -10.62 -27.96
N LEU A 245 24.64 -9.54 -27.56
CA LEU A 245 24.14 -8.18 -27.61
C LEU A 245 25.13 -7.36 -28.44
N ALA A 246 24.63 -6.59 -29.38
CA ALA A 246 25.41 -5.69 -30.21
C ALA A 246 24.82 -4.28 -30.15
N HIS A 247 25.69 -3.30 -30.25
CA HIS A 247 25.37 -1.89 -30.14
C HIS A 247 25.92 -1.11 -31.33
N LEU A 248 25.05 -0.34 -31.99
CA LEU A 248 25.42 0.58 -33.08
C LEU A 248 25.17 2.01 -32.58
N THR A 249 26.24 2.71 -32.31
CA THR A 249 26.14 4.12 -31.91
C THR A 249 25.74 5.02 -33.08
N SER A 250 25.28 6.22 -32.78
CA SER A 250 24.95 7.21 -33.83
C SER A 250 26.17 7.67 -34.65
N ALA A 251 27.36 7.57 -34.08
CA ALA A 251 28.62 8.04 -34.64
C ALA A 251 29.43 6.94 -35.31
N ALA A 252 29.18 5.66 -35.05
CA ALA A 252 29.96 4.56 -35.56
C ALA A 252 29.30 3.89 -36.79
N PRO A 253 30.05 3.61 -37.85
CA PRO A 253 29.54 2.89 -39.00
C PRO A 253 29.52 1.35 -38.79
N ARG A 254 29.71 0.88 -37.57
CA ARG A 254 29.93 -0.53 -37.25
C ARG A 254 29.29 -0.90 -35.92
N PHE A 255 28.73 -2.10 -35.83
CA PHE A 255 28.30 -2.66 -34.57
C PHE A 255 29.51 -3.03 -33.69
N GLU A 256 29.33 -2.82 -32.39
CA GLU A 256 30.24 -3.26 -31.34
C GLU A 256 29.57 -4.33 -30.51
N ALA A 257 30.26 -5.45 -30.29
CA ALA A 257 29.81 -6.46 -29.35
C ALA A 257 29.91 -5.90 -27.91
N VAL A 258 28.82 -5.95 -27.23
CA VAL A 258 28.78 -5.51 -25.80
C VAL A 258 29.25 -6.67 -24.95
N GLY A 259 30.39 -6.56 -24.25
CA GLY A 259 31.02 -7.53 -23.34
C GLY A 259 30.29 -8.86 -23.11
N ALA A 260 30.89 -9.88 -22.56
CA ALA A 260 30.22 -11.16 -22.40
C ALA A 260 28.94 -10.99 -21.55
N PRO A 261 27.74 -10.99 -22.16
CA PRO A 261 26.51 -10.88 -21.35
C PRO A 261 26.33 -12.15 -20.53
N PRO A 262 25.60 -12.09 -19.40
CA PRO A 262 25.02 -13.27 -18.79
C PRO A 262 24.26 -14.06 -19.86
N VAL A 263 24.15 -15.37 -19.71
CA VAL A 263 23.46 -16.20 -20.71
C VAL A 263 22.07 -15.63 -20.97
N LEU A 264 21.83 -15.13 -22.18
CA LEU A 264 20.58 -14.45 -22.58
C LEU A 264 19.39 -15.40 -22.75
N GLY A 265 19.61 -16.70 -22.56
CA GLY A 265 18.60 -17.75 -22.46
C GLY A 265 18.01 -18.26 -23.76
N GLY A 266 17.58 -19.51 -23.76
CA GLY A 266 17.01 -20.22 -24.94
C GLY A 266 15.63 -19.73 -25.39
N TRP A 267 14.95 -18.89 -24.62
CA TRP A 267 13.63 -18.32 -24.94
C TRP A 267 13.74 -17.04 -25.77
N ILE A 268 14.52 -17.08 -26.83
CA ILE A 268 14.85 -15.95 -27.70
C ILE A 268 13.60 -15.15 -28.14
N ASN A 269 12.48 -15.82 -28.37
CA ASN A 269 11.26 -15.20 -28.86
C ASN A 269 10.50 -14.39 -27.79
N TYR A 270 10.87 -14.51 -26.53
CA TYR A 270 10.31 -13.74 -25.41
C TYR A 270 11.32 -12.77 -24.79
N GLY A 271 12.59 -12.81 -25.24
CA GLY A 271 13.62 -11.90 -24.76
C GLY A 271 13.27 -10.44 -25.02
N THR A 272 13.42 -9.60 -24.02
CA THR A 272 13.11 -8.18 -24.07
C THR A 272 14.36 -7.34 -23.81
N LEU A 273 14.47 -6.19 -24.47
CA LEU A 273 15.41 -5.11 -24.17
C LEU A 273 14.61 -3.87 -23.82
N VAL A 274 14.98 -3.19 -22.76
CA VAL A 274 14.43 -1.89 -22.38
C VAL A 274 15.55 -0.97 -21.89
N GLU A 275 15.39 0.33 -22.05
CA GLU A 275 16.32 1.34 -21.58
C GLU A 275 15.76 2.00 -20.31
N ASP A 276 16.58 2.09 -19.26
CA ASP A 276 16.20 2.78 -18.04
C ASP A 276 16.39 4.31 -18.13
N ARG A 277 16.06 5.02 -17.06
CA ARG A 277 16.15 6.49 -17.01
C ARG A 277 17.58 7.01 -17.14
N ASP A 278 18.56 6.21 -16.75
CA ASP A 278 19.98 6.56 -16.78
C ASP A 278 20.63 6.23 -18.15
N GLY A 279 19.88 5.68 -19.10
CA GLY A 279 20.38 5.25 -20.41
C GLY A 279 21.00 3.85 -20.37
N ALA A 280 20.92 3.12 -19.27
CA ALA A 280 21.40 1.75 -19.21
C ALA A 280 20.38 0.79 -19.84
N VAL A 281 20.88 -0.27 -20.47
CA VAL A 281 20.04 -1.24 -21.16
C VAL A 281 19.84 -2.48 -20.29
N LEU A 282 18.59 -2.85 -20.08
CA LEU A 282 18.20 -4.09 -19.40
C LEU A 282 17.82 -5.15 -20.44
N ALA A 283 18.25 -6.36 -20.17
CA ALA A 283 17.93 -7.55 -20.94
C ALA A 283 17.39 -8.65 -20.02
N THR A 284 16.39 -9.39 -20.49
CA THR A 284 15.99 -10.62 -19.81
C THR A 284 17.04 -11.70 -20.02
N THR A 285 17.33 -12.51 -19.00
CA THR A 285 18.26 -13.66 -19.07
C THR A 285 17.50 -14.97 -18.81
N ASP A 286 18.16 -16.09 -18.89
CA ASP A 286 17.56 -17.39 -18.50
C ASP A 286 17.35 -17.53 -16.99
N LYS A 287 18.06 -16.73 -16.19
CA LYS A 287 17.98 -16.72 -14.73
C LYS A 287 17.19 -15.53 -14.16
N GLY A 288 16.89 -14.53 -14.98
CA GLY A 288 16.25 -13.31 -14.52
C GLY A 288 16.41 -12.13 -15.47
N ILE A 289 17.07 -11.07 -15.03
CA ILE A 289 17.34 -9.86 -15.80
C ILE A 289 18.77 -9.38 -15.58
N ALA A 290 19.35 -8.77 -16.60
CA ALA A 290 20.67 -8.15 -16.51
C ALA A 290 20.63 -6.70 -17.01
N ARG A 291 21.39 -5.81 -16.39
CA ARG A 291 21.54 -4.38 -16.71
C ARG A 291 22.96 -4.10 -17.15
N TRP A 292 23.12 -3.45 -18.27
CA TRP A 292 24.38 -2.93 -18.79
C TRP A 292 24.48 -1.44 -18.48
N ASP A 293 25.47 -1.03 -17.72
CA ASP A 293 25.69 0.38 -17.34
C ASP A 293 26.70 1.12 -18.22
N GLY A 294 27.12 0.51 -19.34
CA GLY A 294 28.18 1.01 -20.22
C GLY A 294 29.57 0.43 -19.91
N ARG A 295 29.75 -0.27 -18.80
CA ARG A 295 31.04 -0.84 -18.36
C ARG A 295 30.94 -2.30 -17.95
N ALA A 296 29.91 -2.64 -17.20
CA ALA A 296 29.75 -3.97 -16.59
C ALA A 296 28.28 -4.42 -16.63
N TRP A 297 28.09 -5.72 -16.63
CA TRP A 297 26.81 -6.36 -16.43
C TRP A 297 26.51 -6.51 -14.93
N ARG A 298 25.27 -6.18 -14.55
CA ARG A 298 24.69 -6.49 -13.26
C ARG A 298 23.50 -7.40 -13.50
N GLU A 299 23.48 -8.55 -12.85
CA GLU A 299 22.39 -9.53 -13.00
C GLU A 299 21.61 -9.65 -11.69
N TRP A 300 20.29 -9.81 -11.82
CA TRP A 300 19.38 -10.17 -10.74
C TRP A 300 18.68 -11.46 -11.11
N THR A 301 18.62 -12.35 -10.14
CA THR A 301 18.12 -13.71 -10.26
C THR A 301 17.08 -14.00 -9.14
N GLN A 302 16.67 -15.24 -9.03
CA GLN A 302 15.85 -15.71 -7.91
C GLN A 302 16.51 -15.45 -6.55
N GLU A 303 17.83 -15.53 -6.47
CA GLU A 303 18.56 -15.24 -5.23
C GLU A 303 18.38 -13.80 -4.75
N ASN A 304 18.09 -12.89 -5.68
CA ASN A 304 17.80 -11.50 -5.40
C ASN A 304 16.29 -11.23 -5.17
N GLY A 305 15.45 -12.25 -5.23
CA GLY A 305 14.00 -12.12 -5.02
C GLY A 305 13.17 -12.09 -6.31
N LEU A 306 13.76 -12.29 -7.50
CA LEU A 306 12.97 -12.48 -8.72
C LEU A 306 12.17 -13.79 -8.66
N PRO A 307 11.01 -13.84 -9.34
CA PRO A 307 10.25 -15.08 -9.45
C PRO A 307 11.07 -16.21 -10.10
N ASP A 308 10.93 -17.42 -9.56
CA ASP A 308 11.54 -18.63 -10.12
C ASP A 308 10.83 -19.06 -11.41
N THR A 309 10.99 -18.27 -12.45
CA THR A 309 10.44 -18.52 -13.79
C THR A 309 11.04 -17.57 -14.82
N ALA A 310 10.86 -17.89 -16.09
CA ALA A 310 11.31 -17.03 -17.18
C ALA A 310 10.60 -15.67 -17.18
N ILE A 311 11.36 -14.59 -17.16
CA ILE A 311 10.85 -13.23 -17.37
C ILE A 311 10.66 -13.04 -18.88
N ARG A 312 9.42 -12.84 -19.31
CA ARG A 312 9.01 -12.77 -20.72
C ARG A 312 8.86 -11.35 -21.24
N ALA A 313 8.54 -10.41 -20.38
CA ALA A 313 8.30 -9.02 -20.74
C ALA A 313 8.88 -8.07 -19.71
N LEU A 314 9.40 -6.94 -20.16
CA LEU A 314 9.85 -5.82 -19.34
C LEU A 314 9.25 -4.54 -19.92
N VAL A 315 8.83 -3.64 -19.04
CA VAL A 315 8.44 -2.27 -19.39
C VAL A 315 8.69 -1.35 -18.21
N PHE A 316 9.15 -0.15 -18.48
CA PHE A 316 9.17 0.92 -17.49
C PHE A 316 7.85 1.69 -17.55
N ASP A 317 7.25 1.95 -16.39
CA ASP A 317 6.11 2.85 -16.31
C ASP A 317 6.55 4.32 -16.29
N ALA A 318 5.59 5.21 -16.41
CA ALA A 318 5.82 6.65 -16.38
C ALA A 318 6.48 7.16 -15.09
N GLU A 319 6.35 6.42 -13.98
CA GLU A 319 7.01 6.71 -12.71
C GLU A 319 8.45 6.20 -12.67
N GLY A 320 8.84 5.31 -13.62
CA GLY A 320 10.15 4.67 -13.73
C GLY A 320 10.27 3.40 -12.90
N SER A 321 9.17 2.83 -12.44
CA SER A 321 9.17 1.48 -11.90
C SER A 321 9.30 0.47 -13.04
N LEU A 322 10.07 -0.59 -12.81
CA LEU A 322 10.19 -1.69 -13.76
C LEU A 322 9.09 -2.73 -13.53
N TRP A 323 8.34 -3.01 -14.58
CA TRP A 323 7.35 -4.06 -14.58
C TRP A 323 7.89 -5.30 -15.31
N LEU A 324 7.63 -6.46 -14.71
CA LEU A 324 8.12 -7.75 -15.19
C LEU A 324 6.94 -8.70 -15.43
N GLY A 325 6.90 -9.28 -16.61
CA GLY A 325 5.96 -10.36 -16.92
C GLY A 325 6.65 -11.71 -16.68
N ALA A 326 6.19 -12.45 -15.68
CA ALA A 326 6.75 -13.74 -15.26
C ALA A 326 5.87 -14.89 -15.74
N GLY A 327 6.43 -15.82 -16.50
CA GLY A 327 5.69 -16.92 -17.13
C GLY A 327 5.01 -17.83 -16.09
N GLY A 328 3.68 -17.91 -16.10
CA GLY A 328 2.90 -18.71 -15.16
C GLY A 328 2.82 -18.14 -13.74
N ARG A 329 3.36 -16.93 -13.50
CA ARG A 329 3.40 -16.28 -12.18
C ARG A 329 2.75 -14.89 -12.17
N GLY A 330 2.26 -14.41 -13.32
CA GLY A 330 1.62 -13.11 -13.43
C GLY A 330 2.60 -11.97 -13.68
N VAL A 331 2.28 -10.80 -13.19
CA VAL A 331 3.04 -9.57 -13.39
C VAL A 331 3.58 -9.08 -12.06
N TYR A 332 4.79 -8.55 -12.08
CA TYR A 332 5.47 -8.00 -10.91
C TYR A 332 5.91 -6.58 -11.22
N ARG A 333 5.85 -5.73 -10.21
CA ARG A 333 6.39 -4.38 -10.23
C ARG A 333 7.59 -4.31 -9.30
N TRP A 334 8.75 -3.89 -9.80
CA TRP A 334 9.91 -3.61 -8.98
C TRP A 334 9.79 -2.22 -8.38
N VAL A 335 9.50 -2.22 -7.08
CA VAL A 335 9.29 -1.00 -6.33
C VAL A 335 10.63 -0.31 -6.05
N GLY A 336 10.71 0.99 -6.33
CA GLY A 336 11.92 1.79 -6.07
C GLY A 336 13.11 1.50 -6.97
N TYR A 337 12.90 0.90 -8.16
CA TYR A 337 13.97 0.66 -9.13
C TYR A 337 14.84 1.90 -9.37
N GLY A 338 16.17 1.75 -9.21
CA GLY A 338 17.14 2.82 -9.40
C GLY A 338 17.13 3.94 -8.33
N GLN A 339 16.24 3.86 -7.34
CA GLN A 339 16.17 4.82 -6.23
C GLN A 339 16.65 4.22 -4.91
N VAL A 340 16.44 2.92 -4.73
CA VAL A 340 16.76 2.21 -3.50
C VAL A 340 17.35 0.83 -3.78
N ASP A 341 18.21 0.39 -2.89
CA ASP A 341 18.73 -0.98 -2.84
C ASP A 341 18.43 -1.58 -1.45
N HIS A 342 18.29 -2.91 -1.35
CA HIS A 342 17.95 -3.57 -0.10
C HIS A 342 18.89 -4.72 0.21
N TRP A 343 19.10 -4.97 1.49
CA TRP A 343 19.84 -6.12 2.01
C TRP A 343 19.09 -6.74 3.16
N THR A 344 19.03 -8.04 3.12
CA THR A 344 18.39 -8.90 4.10
C THR A 344 19.37 -9.98 4.57
N ARG A 345 18.90 -10.91 5.36
CA ARG A 345 19.68 -12.08 5.75
C ARG A 345 20.15 -12.91 4.55
N ALA A 346 19.36 -12.96 3.48
CA ALA A 346 19.76 -13.63 2.24
C ALA A 346 21.02 -13.01 1.62
N ASP A 347 21.23 -11.73 1.86
CA ASP A 347 22.35 -10.94 1.35
C ASP A 347 23.53 -10.86 2.33
N GLY A 348 23.54 -11.71 3.34
CA GLY A 348 24.64 -11.88 4.29
C GLY A 348 24.52 -11.10 5.59
N LEU A 349 23.42 -10.40 5.85
CA LEU A 349 23.15 -9.86 7.17
C LEU A 349 22.96 -11.01 8.18
N PRO A 350 23.47 -10.90 9.40
CA PRO A 350 23.26 -11.92 10.43
C PRO A 350 21.78 -12.09 10.80
N SER A 351 21.04 -10.98 10.81
CA SER A 351 19.60 -10.94 11.08
C SER A 351 18.93 -9.89 10.19
N ASN A 352 17.63 -10.05 9.92
CA ASN A 352 16.85 -9.03 9.23
C ASN A 352 16.57 -7.80 10.12
N VAL A 353 16.60 -7.94 11.43
CA VAL A 353 16.46 -6.81 12.35
C VAL A 353 17.79 -6.09 12.42
N VAL A 354 17.87 -4.95 11.73
CA VAL A 354 19.07 -4.13 11.63
C VAL A 354 18.88 -2.89 12.50
N SER A 355 19.61 -2.81 13.59
CA SER A 355 19.48 -1.73 14.57
C SER A 355 20.28 -0.48 14.20
N ASP A 356 21.40 -0.64 13.47
CA ASP A 356 22.22 0.51 13.09
C ASP A 356 23.11 0.22 11.87
N VAL A 357 23.52 1.28 11.18
CA VAL A 357 24.49 1.26 10.08
C VAL A 357 25.50 2.38 10.27
N LEU A 358 26.80 2.04 10.17
CA LEU A 358 27.89 2.97 10.38
C LEU A 358 28.96 2.84 9.29
N GLN A 359 29.75 3.91 9.12
CA GLN A 359 30.90 3.90 8.22
C GLN A 359 32.18 4.15 9.01
N ASP A 360 33.14 3.21 8.93
CA ASP A 360 34.44 3.39 9.59
C ASP A 360 35.34 4.40 8.85
N GLY A 361 36.46 4.76 9.45
CA GLY A 361 37.39 5.74 8.90
C GLY A 361 38.07 5.36 7.59
N SER A 362 37.95 4.07 7.18
CA SER A 362 38.38 3.60 5.86
C SER A 362 37.30 3.75 4.78
N GLY A 363 36.10 4.17 5.16
CA GLY A 363 34.94 4.20 4.31
C GLY A 363 34.17 2.89 4.24
N ARG A 364 34.56 1.87 5.00
CA ARG A 364 33.86 0.59 5.05
C ARG A 364 32.57 0.72 5.86
N LEU A 365 31.50 0.19 5.32
CA LEU A 365 30.19 0.21 5.93
C LEU A 365 29.97 -1.04 6.79
N TRP A 366 29.36 -0.84 7.95
CA TRP A 366 29.05 -1.86 8.94
C TRP A 366 27.57 -1.81 9.29
N ALA A 367 26.93 -2.95 9.42
CA ALA A 367 25.57 -3.09 9.91
C ALA A 367 25.57 -3.83 11.25
N ALA A 368 24.92 -3.25 12.23
CA ALA A 368 24.63 -3.86 13.51
C ALA A 368 23.24 -4.49 13.45
N THR A 369 23.14 -5.78 13.72
CA THR A 369 21.88 -6.52 13.69
C THR A 369 21.62 -7.17 15.05
N ARG A 370 20.41 -7.65 15.26
CA ARG A 370 20.05 -8.37 16.49
C ARG A 370 20.92 -9.61 16.75
N GLU A 371 21.47 -10.22 15.71
CA GLU A 371 22.25 -11.47 15.82
C GLU A 371 23.76 -11.31 15.53
N GLY A 372 24.24 -10.07 15.38
CA GLY A 372 25.64 -9.81 15.16
C GLY A 372 25.91 -8.63 14.23
N MET A 373 27.19 -8.35 13.98
CA MET A 373 27.62 -7.35 13.01
C MET A 373 28.10 -7.97 11.70
N ALA A 374 27.94 -7.18 10.64
CA ALA A 374 28.51 -7.52 9.35
C ALA A 374 29.07 -6.25 8.69
N TRP A 375 30.11 -6.42 7.89
CA TRP A 375 30.62 -5.33 7.04
C TRP A 375 30.19 -5.54 5.60
N PHE A 376 30.00 -4.43 4.88
CA PHE A 376 29.57 -4.46 3.50
C PHE A 376 30.74 -4.63 2.53
N ASP A 377 30.71 -5.68 1.72
CA ASP A 377 31.63 -5.92 0.61
C ASP A 377 31.07 -5.23 -0.64
N GLU A 378 31.63 -4.08 -0.98
CA GLU A 378 31.23 -3.29 -2.16
C GLU A 378 31.37 -4.06 -3.47
N THR A 379 32.37 -4.96 -3.58
CA THR A 379 32.62 -5.73 -4.80
C THR A 379 31.55 -6.80 -5.02
N ARG A 380 31.17 -7.49 -3.93
CA ARG A 380 30.14 -8.52 -3.93
C ARG A 380 28.75 -7.97 -3.63
N ARG A 381 28.64 -6.70 -3.25
CA ARG A 381 27.40 -6.02 -2.83
C ARG A 381 26.62 -6.82 -1.77
N ARG A 382 27.31 -7.39 -0.83
CA ARG A 382 26.72 -8.19 0.25
C ARG A 382 27.40 -7.92 1.57
N PHE A 383 26.68 -8.23 2.63
CA PHE A 383 27.26 -8.20 3.97
C PHE A 383 28.07 -9.47 4.26
N VAL A 384 29.13 -9.30 4.99
CA VAL A 384 30.03 -10.37 5.40
C VAL A 384 30.19 -10.33 6.91
N VAL A 385 29.92 -11.45 7.57
CA VAL A 385 30.07 -11.55 9.02
C VAL A 385 31.56 -11.70 9.35
N PRO A 386 32.13 -10.82 10.20
CA PRO A 386 33.53 -10.93 10.57
C PRO A 386 33.80 -12.19 11.42
N GLN A 387 34.98 -12.78 11.27
CA GLN A 387 35.40 -13.86 12.15
C GLN A 387 35.88 -13.28 13.48
N VAL A 388 35.21 -13.66 14.56
CA VAL A 388 35.63 -13.26 15.93
C VAL A 388 36.41 -14.40 16.56
N PRO A 389 37.72 -14.24 16.90
CA PRO A 389 38.47 -15.25 17.57
C PRO A 389 37.86 -15.58 18.94
N GLY A 390 37.54 -16.84 19.19
CA GLY A 390 36.99 -17.30 20.49
C GLY A 390 35.51 -17.01 20.71
N ALA A 391 34.73 -16.78 19.63
CA ALA A 391 33.36 -16.37 19.72
C ALA A 391 32.40 -17.42 20.26
N GLN A 392 31.82 -17.15 21.42
CA GLN A 392 30.39 -17.38 21.64
C GLN A 392 29.60 -16.46 20.67
N ARG A 393 28.57 -17.00 20.03
CA ARG A 393 27.71 -16.20 19.11
C ARG A 393 27.24 -14.95 19.82
N VAL A 394 27.69 -13.83 19.32
CA VAL A 394 27.30 -12.49 19.77
C VAL A 394 25.81 -12.31 19.57
N ARG A 395 25.04 -12.10 20.63
CA ARG A 395 23.57 -12.13 20.55
C ARG A 395 22.88 -10.78 20.76
N SER A 396 23.62 -9.74 21.11
CA SER A 396 22.98 -8.45 21.41
C SER A 396 23.99 -7.33 21.31
N TRP A 397 23.83 -6.50 20.30
CA TRP A 397 24.68 -5.33 20.04
C TRP A 397 23.95 -4.08 20.52
N ARG A 398 24.66 -3.27 21.30
CA ARG A 398 24.16 -1.97 21.73
C ARG A 398 25.19 -0.90 21.42
N TRP A 399 24.67 0.22 20.92
CA TRP A 399 25.39 1.47 20.83
C TRP A 399 26.70 1.40 20.02
N PRO A 400 26.66 0.94 18.74
CA PRO A 400 27.82 1.01 17.88
C PRO A 400 28.13 2.48 17.53
N MET A 401 29.41 2.86 17.54
CA MET A 401 29.86 4.19 17.16
C MET A 401 31.20 4.11 16.45
N VAL A 402 31.52 5.20 15.71
CA VAL A 402 32.84 5.37 15.07
C VAL A 402 33.57 6.50 15.75
N VAL A 403 34.71 6.21 16.36
CA VAL A 403 35.56 7.21 17.02
C VAL A 403 36.95 7.15 16.44
N ALA A 404 37.49 8.30 16.02
CA ALA A 404 38.79 8.42 15.35
C ALA A 404 38.97 7.42 14.16
N GLY A 405 37.88 7.10 13.50
CA GLY A 405 37.85 6.16 12.40
C GLY A 405 37.65 4.70 12.78
N ASP A 406 37.89 4.32 14.01
CA ASP A 406 37.70 2.96 14.50
C ASP A 406 36.27 2.72 14.93
N LEU A 407 35.74 1.51 14.68
CA LEU A 407 34.41 1.10 15.09
C LEU A 407 34.44 0.57 16.52
N TRP A 408 33.50 1.00 17.33
CA TRP A 408 33.35 0.65 18.73
C TRP A 408 31.93 0.25 19.04
N TRP A 409 31.71 -0.72 19.92
CA TRP A 409 30.38 -1.10 20.40
C TRP A 409 30.44 -1.78 21.78
N ILE A 410 29.28 -1.74 22.44
CA ILE A 410 29.10 -2.40 23.74
C ILE A 410 28.21 -3.63 23.54
N GLU A 411 28.62 -4.73 24.18
CA GLU A 411 27.87 -5.97 24.25
C GLU A 411 28.06 -6.64 25.61
N ASN A 412 26.95 -6.90 26.31
CA ASN A 412 26.96 -7.57 27.60
C ASN A 412 28.08 -7.06 28.54
N GLU A 413 28.10 -5.73 28.78
CA GLU A 413 29.08 -5.05 29.63
C GLU A 413 30.53 -5.13 29.11
N ARG A 414 30.72 -5.52 27.88
CA ARG A 414 32.01 -5.59 27.21
C ARG A 414 32.10 -4.58 26.10
N LEU A 415 33.20 -3.91 26.02
CA LEU A 415 33.50 -2.97 24.95
C LEU A 415 34.40 -3.63 23.93
N PHE A 416 34.00 -3.58 22.69
CA PHE A 416 34.75 -4.12 21.55
C PHE A 416 35.15 -3.00 20.59
N THR A 417 36.20 -3.25 19.82
CA THR A 417 36.65 -2.38 18.75
C THR A 417 37.10 -3.13 17.51
N VAL A 418 36.97 -2.51 16.37
CA VAL A 418 37.55 -2.88 15.07
C VAL A 418 38.27 -1.67 14.51
N LYS A 419 39.51 -1.77 14.17
CA LYS A 419 40.29 -0.71 13.53
C LYS A 419 39.80 -0.44 12.11
N ALA A 420 39.81 0.80 11.72
CA ALA A 420 39.47 1.23 10.36
C ALA A 420 40.16 0.37 9.30
N GLY A 421 39.37 -0.13 8.33
CA GLY A 421 39.88 -1.00 7.29
C GLY A 421 40.15 -2.48 7.72
N SER A 422 40.07 -2.83 8.99
CA SER A 422 40.18 -4.18 9.49
C SER A 422 38.84 -4.91 9.53
N THR A 423 38.88 -6.23 9.71
CA THR A 423 37.72 -7.06 10.06
C THR A 423 37.94 -7.82 11.35
N THR A 424 39.06 -7.54 12.03
CA THR A 424 39.43 -8.25 13.26
C THR A 424 38.83 -7.57 14.48
N VAL A 425 37.95 -8.25 15.17
CA VAL A 425 37.31 -7.78 16.40
C VAL A 425 38.25 -7.95 17.59
N ARG A 426 38.34 -6.93 18.43
CA ARG A 426 39.14 -6.97 19.69
C ARG A 426 38.27 -6.61 20.88
N LEU A 427 38.42 -7.31 21.97
CA LEU A 427 37.84 -6.94 23.26
C LEU A 427 38.77 -5.90 23.93
N VAL A 428 38.21 -4.77 24.33
CA VAL A 428 38.95 -3.69 24.99
C VAL A 428 38.87 -3.80 26.53
N THR A 429 37.65 -3.92 27.03
CA THR A 429 37.40 -4.04 28.48
C THR A 429 36.06 -4.69 28.75
N SER A 430 35.88 -5.16 29.98
CA SER A 430 34.58 -5.61 30.52
C SER A 430 34.33 -4.77 31.77
N ASP A 431 33.21 -4.07 31.79
CA ASP A 431 32.83 -3.16 32.88
C ASP A 431 31.30 -3.12 33.05
N PRO A 432 30.77 -3.49 34.22
CA PRO A 432 29.35 -3.48 34.49
C PRO A 432 28.65 -2.14 34.23
N LEU A 433 29.38 -1.01 34.36
CA LEU A 433 28.86 0.30 34.11
C LEU A 433 28.43 0.50 32.63
N LEU A 434 29.00 -0.23 31.70
CA LEU A 434 28.68 -0.15 30.29
C LEU A 434 27.26 -0.60 29.97
N ALA A 435 26.58 -1.34 30.84
CA ALA A 435 25.21 -1.77 30.65
C ALA A 435 24.21 -0.62 30.55
N GLY A 436 24.50 0.50 31.24
CA GLY A 436 23.67 1.71 31.25
C GLY A 436 24.19 2.85 30.40
N ALA A 437 25.18 2.60 29.52
CA ALA A 437 25.78 3.63 28.69
C ALA A 437 24.78 4.11 27.61
N VAL A 438 24.82 5.41 27.30
CA VAL A 438 24.12 6.03 26.18
C VAL A 438 25.16 6.45 25.15
N MET A 439 24.88 6.23 23.88
CA MET A 439 25.76 6.60 22.78
C MET A 439 25.64 8.10 22.48
N GLY A 440 26.78 8.80 22.41
CA GLY A 440 26.89 10.13 21.85
C GLY A 440 27.57 10.11 20.46
N THR A 441 28.01 11.25 20.00
CA THR A 441 28.67 11.37 18.69
C THR A 441 30.08 10.76 18.67
N ASP A 442 30.86 10.91 19.77
CA ASP A 442 32.26 10.53 19.86
C ASP A 442 32.64 9.89 21.20
N ALA A 443 31.68 9.63 22.08
CA ALA A 443 31.86 9.06 23.40
C ALA A 443 30.61 8.32 23.87
N TYR A 444 30.80 7.41 24.82
CA TYR A 444 29.68 6.84 25.60
C TYR A 444 29.49 7.65 26.86
N TYR A 445 28.27 7.76 27.32
CA TYR A 445 27.90 8.44 28.56
C TYR A 445 27.22 7.46 29.49
N VAL A 446 27.78 7.31 30.69
CA VAL A 446 27.22 6.44 31.73
C VAL A 446 26.54 7.34 32.77
N PHE A 447 25.26 7.14 32.95
CA PHE A 447 24.44 7.86 33.92
C PHE A 447 24.28 7.00 35.19
N GLY A 448 24.56 7.60 36.32
CA GLY A 448 24.48 6.94 37.63
C GLY A 448 24.02 7.88 38.74
N PRO A 449 23.74 7.32 39.94
CA PRO A 449 23.27 8.13 41.07
C PRO A 449 24.19 9.26 41.50
N GLY A 450 25.49 9.17 41.12
CA GLY A 450 26.47 10.18 41.43
C GLY A 450 26.63 11.27 40.39
N GLY A 451 26.14 11.07 39.18
CA GLY A 451 26.29 11.96 38.03
C GLY A 451 26.63 11.27 36.73
N VAL A 452 27.27 11.95 35.79
CA VAL A 452 27.54 11.44 34.45
C VAL A 452 29.05 11.27 34.25
N GLU A 453 29.43 10.12 33.72
CA GLU A 453 30.80 9.82 33.28
C GLU A 453 30.84 9.73 31.76
N ARG A 454 31.73 10.47 31.12
CA ARG A 454 32.03 10.38 29.69
C ARG A 454 33.16 9.40 29.46
N LEU A 455 32.93 8.43 28.60
CA LEU A 455 33.86 7.38 28.22
C LEU A 455 34.25 7.60 26.74
N THR A 456 35.39 8.19 26.51
CA THR A 456 35.91 8.45 25.16
C THR A 456 36.90 7.37 24.78
N PRO A 457 36.68 6.61 23.68
CA PRO A 457 37.64 5.70 23.12
C PRO A 457 38.91 6.45 22.66
N VAL A 458 40.09 6.06 23.13
CA VAL A 458 41.37 6.63 22.71
C VAL A 458 42.36 5.49 22.49
N GLY A 459 42.69 5.18 21.26
CA GLY A 459 43.53 4.05 20.89
C GLY A 459 42.90 2.71 21.28
N GLU A 460 43.46 2.01 22.26
CA GLU A 460 42.93 0.73 22.78
C GLU A 460 42.42 0.85 24.23
N ARG A 461 42.18 2.07 24.71
CA ARG A 461 41.75 2.35 26.09
C ARG A 461 40.54 3.28 26.11
N LEU A 462 39.81 3.30 27.22
CA LEU A 462 38.78 4.27 27.51
C LEU A 462 39.38 5.37 28.39
N ARG A 463 39.29 6.59 27.90
CA ARG A 463 39.48 7.78 28.73
C ARG A 463 38.19 8.09 29.47
N ARG A 464 38.25 8.13 30.77
CA ARG A 464 37.11 8.45 31.64
C ARG A 464 37.22 9.91 32.05
N GLU A 465 36.08 10.61 31.95
CA GLU A 465 35.95 12.01 32.31
C GLU A 465 34.65 12.21 33.09
N TRP A 466 34.77 12.77 34.27
CA TRP A 466 33.63 13.07 35.13
C TRP A 466 33.00 14.39 34.69
N LEU A 467 31.72 14.38 34.29
CA LEU A 467 31.00 15.54 33.81
C LEU A 467 30.20 16.26 34.91
N GLY A 468 30.24 15.78 36.14
CA GLY A 468 29.54 16.39 37.26
C GLY A 468 28.23 15.68 37.65
N ALA A 469 27.65 16.15 38.73
CA ALA A 469 26.35 15.67 39.21
C ALA A 469 25.22 16.21 38.32
N LEU A 470 24.24 15.34 38.02
CA LEU A 470 23.05 15.72 37.27
C LEU A 470 22.13 16.64 38.10
N PRO A 471 21.37 17.53 37.43
CA PRO A 471 20.28 18.19 38.09
C PRO A 471 19.22 17.18 38.56
N PRO A 472 18.47 17.49 39.64
CA PRO A 472 17.44 16.58 40.15
C PRO A 472 16.47 16.11 39.03
N GLY A 473 16.23 14.80 38.93
CA GLY A 473 15.39 14.22 37.88
C GLY A 473 16.10 13.97 36.54
N GLY A 474 17.41 13.81 36.49
CA GLY A 474 18.19 13.47 35.31
C GLY A 474 18.88 12.10 35.37
N GLU A 475 18.37 11.17 36.20
CA GLU A 475 19.07 9.93 36.52
C GLU A 475 19.17 8.93 35.35
N ARG A 476 18.39 9.09 34.29
CA ARG A 476 18.38 8.23 33.11
C ARG A 476 18.34 9.06 31.82
N ALA A 477 19.31 8.87 30.96
CA ALA A 477 19.24 9.41 29.60
C ALA A 477 18.90 8.31 28.57
N THR A 478 18.22 8.72 27.52
CA THR A 478 17.79 7.84 26.43
C THR A 478 18.47 8.18 25.10
N ALA A 479 18.90 9.41 24.91
CA ALA A 479 19.61 9.86 23.72
C ALA A 479 20.62 10.95 24.05
N ALA A 480 21.65 11.09 23.22
CA ALA A 480 22.62 12.14 23.28
C ALA A 480 22.88 12.72 21.88
N ALA A 481 23.08 14.03 21.79
CA ALA A 481 23.44 14.74 20.56
C ALA A 481 24.46 15.82 20.84
N ARG A 482 25.23 16.24 19.83
CA ARG A 482 26.16 17.35 19.92
C ARG A 482 25.74 18.45 18.98
N GLY A 483 25.66 19.68 19.47
CA GLY A 483 25.25 20.80 18.67
C GLY A 483 25.40 22.11 19.41
N ALA A 484 25.49 23.24 18.70
CA ALA A 484 25.61 24.56 19.26
C ALA A 484 26.72 24.67 20.33
N GLY A 485 27.86 23.99 20.16
CA GLY A 485 28.99 24.00 21.09
C GLY A 485 28.75 23.34 22.44
N SER A 486 27.74 22.50 22.56
CA SER A 486 27.33 21.85 23.80
C SER A 486 27.05 20.37 23.53
N GLU A 487 27.00 19.58 24.59
CA GLU A 487 26.46 18.19 24.57
C GLU A 487 25.04 18.21 25.14
N TRP A 488 24.15 17.51 24.48
CA TRP A 488 22.72 17.51 24.75
C TRP A 488 22.24 16.11 25.02
N PHE A 489 21.37 15.96 25.98
CA PHE A 489 20.82 14.66 26.41
C PHE A 489 19.33 14.72 26.57
N ILE A 490 18.63 13.64 26.31
CA ILE A 490 17.24 13.46 26.72
C ILE A 490 17.24 12.62 28.00
N GLY A 491 16.83 13.21 29.11
CA GLY A 491 16.76 12.57 30.40
C GLY A 491 15.45 12.90 31.12
N ASP A 492 14.76 11.87 31.61
CA ASP A 492 13.48 11.97 32.33
C ASP A 492 12.45 12.88 31.66
N GLY A 493 12.30 12.74 30.34
CA GLY A 493 11.30 13.46 29.53
C GLY A 493 11.64 14.91 29.22
N ARG A 494 12.86 15.34 29.39
CA ARG A 494 13.31 16.70 29.11
C ARG A 494 14.69 16.73 28.45
N VAL A 495 15.04 17.86 27.85
CA VAL A 495 16.35 18.10 27.25
C VAL A 495 17.29 18.71 28.29
N LEU A 496 18.45 18.08 28.46
CA LEU A 496 19.55 18.55 29.31
C LEU A 496 20.72 18.98 28.44
N ARG A 497 21.37 20.07 28.80
CA ARG A 497 22.59 20.58 28.19
C ARG A 497 23.75 20.47 29.15
N TRP A 498 24.86 19.94 28.68
CA TRP A 498 26.17 20.06 29.37
C TRP A 498 27.10 20.97 28.59
N ARG A 499 27.64 21.99 29.23
CA ARG A 499 28.60 22.95 28.67
C ARG A 499 29.54 23.48 29.75
N ASP A 500 30.81 23.48 29.47
CA ASP A 500 31.85 24.05 30.34
C ASP A 500 31.77 23.63 31.81
N GLY A 501 31.52 22.32 32.03
CA GLY A 501 31.40 21.73 33.37
C GLY A 501 30.07 21.96 34.07
N THR A 502 29.08 22.54 33.43
CA THR A 502 27.78 22.85 34.03
C THR A 502 26.63 22.13 33.30
N TRP A 503 25.69 21.62 34.08
CA TRP A 503 24.45 21.07 33.60
C TRP A 503 23.32 22.09 33.69
N ALA A 504 22.49 22.18 32.66
CA ALA A 504 21.27 22.98 32.66
C ALA A 504 20.16 22.26 31.85
N ALA A 505 18.91 22.42 32.30
CA ALA A 505 17.78 22.05 31.48
C ALA A 505 17.60 23.07 30.35
N LEU A 506 17.24 22.58 29.16
CA LEU A 506 16.77 23.46 28.10
C LEU A 506 15.36 23.93 28.46
N VAL A 507 15.16 25.25 28.49
CA VAL A 507 13.89 25.86 28.85
C VAL A 507 13.29 26.66 27.69
N ASP A 508 12.00 26.84 27.67
CA ASP A 508 11.33 27.76 26.78
C ASP A 508 11.49 29.23 27.28
N PRO A 509 11.04 30.24 26.55
CA PRO A 509 11.13 31.65 26.97
C PRO A 509 10.37 31.96 28.26
N ALA A 510 9.46 31.11 28.70
CA ALA A 510 8.76 31.24 29.99
C ALA A 510 9.50 30.52 31.14
N GLY A 511 10.65 29.89 30.88
CA GLY A 511 11.44 29.17 31.87
C GLY A 511 10.96 27.74 32.11
N VAL A 512 10.04 27.21 31.27
CA VAL A 512 9.52 25.85 31.42
C VAL A 512 10.46 24.87 30.68
N PRO A 513 10.85 23.73 31.30
CA PRO A 513 11.70 22.73 30.64
C PRO A 513 11.06 22.20 29.36
N VAL A 514 11.86 22.15 28.30
CA VAL A 514 11.41 21.62 27.02
C VAL A 514 11.25 20.10 27.12
N PRO A 515 10.04 19.56 26.87
CA PRO A 515 9.80 18.12 26.90
C PRO A 515 10.47 17.47 25.69
N ALA A 516 11.06 16.29 25.87
CA ALA A 516 11.65 15.48 24.81
C ALA A 516 11.48 14.00 25.12
N TYR A 517 11.30 13.22 24.07
CA TYR A 517 11.10 11.78 24.17
C TYR A 517 11.80 11.08 23.02
N MET A 518 12.56 10.03 23.29
CA MET A 518 13.29 9.15 22.39
C MET A 518 14.51 9.74 21.68
N ASP A 519 14.38 10.75 20.83
CA ASP A 519 15.49 11.21 19.98
C ASP A 519 15.47 12.72 19.70
N MET A 520 16.65 13.24 19.34
CA MET A 520 16.84 14.64 18.95
C MET A 520 18.00 14.78 17.95
N ALA A 521 17.94 15.81 17.13
CA ALA A 521 19.01 16.14 16.19
C ALA A 521 19.14 17.66 15.99
N PHE A 522 20.34 18.11 15.66
CA PHE A 522 20.58 19.48 15.18
C PHE A 522 20.67 19.48 13.66
N ASP A 523 19.99 20.41 13.02
CA ASP A 523 20.14 20.62 11.58
C ASP A 523 21.43 21.42 11.28
N PRO A 524 21.87 21.49 10.01
CA PRO A 524 23.05 22.28 9.63
C PRO A 524 22.93 23.75 9.97
N GLY A 525 21.73 24.29 10.14
CA GLY A 525 21.45 25.65 10.58
C GLY A 525 21.51 25.83 12.11
N GLY A 526 21.81 24.78 12.87
CA GLY A 526 21.90 24.82 14.33
C GLY A 526 20.55 24.80 15.04
N ARG A 527 19.46 24.49 14.34
CA ARG A 527 18.12 24.34 14.93
C ARG A 527 17.95 22.93 15.48
N LEU A 528 17.33 22.84 16.65
CA LEU A 528 17.05 21.58 17.33
C LEU A 528 15.73 20.99 16.85
N TRP A 529 15.78 19.76 16.44
CA TRP A 529 14.63 18.94 16.13
C TRP A 529 14.48 17.87 17.20
N LEU A 530 13.28 17.67 17.69
CA LEU A 530 12.99 16.65 18.70
C LEU A 530 11.55 16.13 18.60
N PHE A 531 11.34 15.00 19.21
CA PHE A 531 10.03 14.41 19.44
C PHE A 531 9.68 14.53 20.94
N ASP A 532 8.49 15.05 21.25
CA ASP A 532 8.07 15.34 22.62
C ASP A 532 6.90 14.44 23.11
N GLY A 533 6.58 13.38 22.38
CA GLY A 533 5.43 12.52 22.65
C GLY A 533 4.10 13.04 22.07
N THR A 534 4.05 14.33 21.66
CA THR A 534 2.89 14.97 21.03
C THR A 534 3.14 15.43 19.60
N GLY A 535 4.27 15.02 19.01
CA GLY A 535 4.68 15.37 17.65
C GLY A 535 6.15 15.74 17.53
N VAL A 536 6.57 16.08 16.32
CA VAL A 536 7.91 16.58 16.01
C VAL A 536 7.91 18.10 16.14
N ARG A 537 8.95 18.65 16.77
CA ARG A 537 9.11 20.09 16.97
C ARG A 537 10.47 20.57 16.53
N GLN A 538 10.49 21.79 16.02
CA GLN A 538 11.71 22.52 15.65
C GLN A 538 11.88 23.73 16.54
N TYR A 539 13.07 23.90 17.10
CA TYR A 539 13.42 25.00 17.96
C TYR A 539 14.67 25.75 17.49
N ALA A 540 14.66 27.05 17.65
CA ALA A 540 15.89 27.83 17.69
C ALA A 540 16.42 27.83 19.15
N VAL A 541 17.70 27.47 19.31
CA VAL A 541 18.32 27.37 20.63
C VAL A 541 19.40 28.46 20.80
N THR A 542 19.23 29.34 21.78
CA THR A 542 20.20 30.40 22.12
C THR A 542 20.42 30.39 23.63
N ASP A 543 21.65 30.19 24.05
CA ASP A 543 22.08 30.22 25.45
C ASP A 543 21.24 29.39 26.43
N GLY A 544 20.72 28.26 25.96
CA GLY A 544 19.91 27.37 26.79
C GLY A 544 18.43 27.68 26.83
N VAL A 545 17.97 28.62 26.00
CA VAL A 545 16.57 28.94 25.79
C VAL A 545 16.14 28.42 24.41
N ALA A 546 15.05 27.67 24.36
CA ALA A 546 14.51 27.12 23.14
C ALA A 546 13.26 27.88 22.70
N GLN A 547 13.35 28.59 21.59
CA GLN A 547 12.20 29.22 20.96
C GLN A 547 11.58 28.26 19.96
N LEU A 548 10.32 27.88 20.18
CA LEU A 548 9.58 27.02 19.24
C LEU A 548 9.42 27.76 17.90
N LEU A 549 9.91 27.17 16.81
CA LEU A 549 9.77 27.66 15.44
C LEU A 549 8.57 27.03 14.74
N GLN A 550 8.47 25.71 14.84
CA GLN A 550 7.44 24.96 14.14
C GLN A 550 7.06 23.70 14.91
N ARG A 551 5.77 23.32 14.79
CA ARG A 551 5.21 22.10 15.37
C ARG A 551 4.58 21.26 14.28
N PHE A 552 4.89 19.97 14.27
CA PHE A 552 4.34 18.97 13.39
C PHE A 552 3.57 17.96 14.26
N PRO A 553 2.24 18.04 14.31
CA PRO A 553 1.44 17.21 15.19
C PRO A 553 1.40 15.75 14.69
N PRO A 554 1.08 14.75 15.56
CA PRO A 554 1.06 13.34 15.21
C PRO A 554 0.10 13.01 14.07
N GLU A 555 -0.99 13.76 13.94
CA GLU A 555 -1.98 13.59 12.89
C GLU A 555 -1.36 13.81 11.50
N LEU A 556 -0.31 14.65 11.41
CA LEU A 556 0.45 14.88 10.19
C LEU A 556 1.09 13.58 9.68
N PHE A 557 1.51 12.71 10.59
CA PHE A 557 2.13 11.42 10.32
C PHE A 557 1.12 10.26 10.34
N GLY A 558 -0.18 10.54 10.32
CA GLY A 558 -1.22 9.50 10.37
C GLY A 558 -1.26 8.72 11.68
N GLY A 559 -0.71 9.27 12.77
CA GLY A 559 -0.61 8.60 14.07
C GLY A 559 0.57 7.64 14.19
N ALA A 560 1.48 7.62 13.20
CA ALA A 560 2.73 6.85 13.28
C ALA A 560 3.61 7.32 14.45
N VAL A 561 4.30 6.38 15.08
CA VAL A 561 5.15 6.64 16.24
C VAL A 561 6.58 6.90 15.77
N PRO A 562 7.12 8.12 15.95
CA PRO A 562 8.51 8.41 15.63
C PRO A 562 9.50 7.63 16.49
N CYS A 563 10.56 7.09 15.88
CA CYS A 563 11.67 6.44 16.56
C CYS A 563 12.99 7.22 16.46
N PHE A 564 13.16 8.01 15.39
CA PHE A 564 14.30 8.90 15.25
C PHE A 564 13.93 10.17 14.47
N VAL A 565 14.72 11.22 14.67
CA VAL A 565 14.77 12.40 13.82
C VAL A 565 16.22 12.67 13.42
N ARG A 566 16.46 12.89 12.12
CA ARG A 566 17.79 13.20 11.57
C ARG A 566 17.70 14.33 10.56
N SER A 567 18.74 15.11 10.47
CA SER A 567 18.88 16.14 9.45
C SER A 567 20.13 15.88 8.61
N THR A 568 20.03 16.08 7.31
CA THR A 568 21.11 15.85 6.36
C THR A 568 21.67 17.17 5.83
N ALA A 569 22.88 17.14 5.30
CA ALA A 569 23.59 18.34 4.83
C ALA A 569 22.88 19.05 3.66
N ASP A 570 22.01 18.36 2.92
CA ASP A 570 21.16 18.92 1.86
C ASP A 570 19.91 19.64 2.40
N GLY A 571 19.75 19.69 3.71
CA GLY A 571 18.65 20.39 4.38
C GLY A 571 17.37 19.56 4.55
N ARG A 572 17.39 18.28 4.18
CA ARG A 572 16.27 17.37 4.46
C ARG A 572 16.21 16.99 5.92
N VAL A 573 14.98 16.79 6.42
CA VAL A 573 14.75 16.20 7.75
C VAL A 573 14.03 14.86 7.59
N TRP A 574 14.58 13.84 8.21
CA TRP A 574 14.11 12.46 8.15
C TRP A 574 13.52 12.08 9.50
N VAL A 575 12.30 11.64 9.50
CA VAL A 575 11.60 11.15 10.71
C VAL A 575 11.25 9.68 10.46
N GLY A 576 11.98 8.79 11.13
CA GLY A 576 11.70 7.35 11.11
C GLY A 576 10.54 7.02 12.02
N THR A 577 9.65 6.14 11.57
CA THR A 577 8.47 5.73 12.33
C THR A 577 8.21 4.23 12.15
N ASP A 578 7.23 3.70 12.88
CA ASP A 578 6.71 2.33 12.73
C ASP A 578 5.90 2.12 11.43
N GLN A 579 5.67 3.18 10.64
CA GLN A 579 4.94 3.12 9.36
C GLN A 579 5.79 3.56 8.17
N GLY A 580 7.09 3.74 8.35
CA GLY A 580 8.04 4.20 7.34
C GLY A 580 8.76 5.46 7.74
N VAL A 581 9.37 6.13 6.77
CA VAL A 581 10.16 7.34 6.99
C VAL A 581 9.48 8.52 6.35
N PHE A 582 9.21 9.55 7.13
CA PHE A 582 8.73 10.83 6.63
C PHE A 582 9.92 11.75 6.34
N ILE A 583 9.91 12.36 5.18
CA ILE A 583 11.00 13.18 4.68
C ILE A 583 10.45 14.57 4.41
N LEU A 584 11.01 15.56 5.12
CA LEU A 584 10.74 16.96 4.86
C LEU A 584 11.79 17.49 3.88
N GLU A 585 11.35 17.92 2.71
CA GLU A 585 12.19 18.57 1.73
C GLU A 585 12.49 20.02 2.15
N PRO A 586 13.59 20.63 1.65
CA PRO A 586 13.92 22.01 1.95
C PRO A 586 12.85 23.04 1.53
N ASP A 587 11.98 22.68 0.58
CA ASP A 587 10.84 23.51 0.14
C ASP A 587 9.61 23.41 1.06
N GLY A 588 9.71 22.66 2.15
CA GLY A 588 8.64 22.48 3.16
C GLY A 588 7.64 21.37 2.84
N ARG A 589 7.82 20.62 1.74
CA ARG A 589 6.96 19.49 1.42
C ARG A 589 7.38 18.24 2.18
N TRP A 590 6.40 17.54 2.73
CA TRP A 590 6.56 16.19 3.28
C TRP A 590 6.23 15.14 2.25
N TRP A 591 6.93 14.02 2.32
CA TRP A 591 6.57 12.80 1.64
C TRP A 591 7.01 11.60 2.49
N GLN A 592 6.41 10.45 2.24
CA GLN A 592 6.67 9.24 2.99
C GLN A 592 7.36 8.20 2.12
N LEU A 593 8.47 7.65 2.62
CA LEU A 593 9.11 6.46 2.07
C LEU A 593 8.62 5.26 2.90
N HIS A 594 7.92 4.35 2.24
CA HIS A 594 7.33 3.17 2.85
C HIS A 594 7.50 1.94 1.93
N HIS A 595 7.07 0.75 2.37
CA HIS A 595 7.25 -0.48 1.60
C HIS A 595 6.65 -0.41 0.19
N GLY A 596 5.51 0.22 0.01
CA GLY A 596 4.85 0.36 -1.31
C GLY A 596 5.56 1.28 -2.31
N ASN A 597 6.53 2.10 -1.87
CA ASN A 597 7.31 2.99 -2.74
C ASN A 597 8.83 2.83 -2.62
N GLY A 598 9.31 1.81 -1.90
CA GLY A 598 10.72 1.43 -1.98
C GLY A 598 11.43 1.16 -0.65
N LEU A 599 10.79 1.23 0.51
CA LEU A 599 11.41 0.78 1.76
C LEU A 599 11.30 -0.74 1.89
N VAL A 600 12.32 -1.41 2.42
CA VAL A 600 12.26 -2.87 2.59
C VAL A 600 11.15 -3.29 3.56
N TRP A 601 10.88 -2.47 4.57
CA TRP A 601 9.81 -2.68 5.54
C TRP A 601 9.41 -1.37 6.23
N ASN A 602 8.17 -1.28 6.71
CA ASN A 602 7.66 -0.04 7.30
C ASN A 602 8.13 0.23 8.74
N ASP A 603 8.36 -0.83 9.52
CA ASP A 603 8.83 -0.69 10.90
C ASP A 603 10.32 -0.34 10.92
N VAL A 604 10.60 0.94 11.11
CA VAL A 604 11.95 1.52 10.99
C VAL A 604 12.64 1.48 12.34
N ASP A 605 13.89 1.04 12.34
CA ASP A 605 14.80 1.10 13.49
C ASP A 605 15.59 2.43 13.50
N PRO A 606 16.21 2.84 14.62
CA PRO A 606 16.91 4.13 14.75
C PRO A 606 18.15 4.33 13.87
N GLY A 607 18.65 3.27 13.24
CA GLY A 607 19.85 3.33 12.41
C GLY A 607 19.68 4.18 11.17
N PHE A 608 20.48 5.22 11.06
CA PHE A 608 20.48 6.17 9.96
C PHE A 608 21.89 6.66 9.66
N LEU A 609 22.32 6.54 8.41
CA LEU A 609 23.63 6.99 7.97
C LEU A 609 23.55 7.63 6.58
N VAL A 610 24.17 8.78 6.41
CA VAL A 610 24.55 9.30 5.09
C VAL A 610 26.01 8.95 4.86
N ASP A 611 26.31 8.09 3.90
CA ASP A 611 27.66 7.65 3.60
C ASP A 611 28.45 8.73 2.82
N ALA A 612 29.76 8.49 2.63
CA ALA A 612 30.65 9.43 1.93
C ALA A 612 30.28 9.67 0.46
N ARG A 613 29.38 8.85 -0.11
CA ARG A 613 28.84 9.02 -1.47
C ARG A 613 27.50 9.76 -1.49
N GLY A 614 27.02 10.21 -0.34
CA GLY A 614 25.73 10.86 -0.17
C GLY A 614 24.54 9.92 -0.24
N GLN A 615 24.76 8.60 -0.12
CA GLN A 615 23.70 7.61 -0.07
C GLN A 615 23.17 7.49 1.36
N THR A 616 21.86 7.48 1.52
CA THR A 616 21.22 7.40 2.84
C THR A 616 20.85 5.97 3.15
N TRP A 617 21.37 5.45 4.26
CA TRP A 617 21.06 4.13 4.75
C TRP A 617 20.04 4.21 5.87
N ILE A 618 19.01 3.37 5.79
CA ILE A 618 17.91 3.28 6.74
C ILE A 618 17.78 1.84 7.18
N THR A 619 17.64 1.63 8.48
CA THR A 619 17.48 0.29 9.05
C THR A 619 16.04 0.01 9.42
N THR A 620 15.64 -1.25 9.29
CA THR A 620 14.29 -1.71 9.60
C THR A 620 14.34 -3.07 10.30
N SER A 621 13.21 -3.49 10.83
CA SER A 621 13.05 -4.84 11.40
C SER A 621 13.09 -5.98 10.36
N ALA A 622 13.15 -5.66 9.05
CA ALA A 622 13.22 -6.66 7.97
C ALA A 622 14.42 -6.51 7.03
N GLY A 623 15.36 -5.61 7.31
CA GLY A 623 16.57 -5.42 6.52
C GLY A 623 17.09 -3.99 6.55
N ALA A 624 18.05 -3.69 5.70
CA ALA A 624 18.58 -2.36 5.48
C ALA A 624 18.22 -1.87 4.07
N THR A 625 17.83 -0.61 3.97
CA THR A 625 17.55 0.08 2.70
C THR A 625 18.60 1.17 2.49
N ARG A 626 19.17 1.22 1.29
CA ARG A 626 20.03 2.31 0.83
C ARG A 626 19.25 3.16 -0.16
N VAL A 627 19.04 4.41 0.17
CA VAL A 627 18.39 5.41 -0.69
C VAL A 627 19.46 6.16 -1.46
N HIS A 628 19.33 6.24 -2.78
CA HIS A 628 20.28 6.92 -3.64
C HIS A 628 20.11 8.44 -3.54
N PRO A 629 21.18 9.24 -3.75
CA PRO A 629 21.13 10.71 -3.62
C PRO A 629 20.11 11.39 -4.55
N GLY A 630 19.79 10.75 -5.67
CA GLY A 630 18.81 11.22 -6.65
C GLY A 630 17.37 10.79 -6.39
N ALA A 631 17.09 10.10 -5.29
CA ALA A 631 15.73 9.70 -4.96
C ALA A 631 14.82 10.92 -4.81
N ARG A 632 13.67 10.84 -5.46
CA ARG A 632 12.69 11.93 -5.53
C ARG A 632 11.39 11.52 -4.88
N PRO A 633 10.65 12.49 -4.30
CA PRO A 633 9.31 12.23 -3.83
C PRO A 633 8.46 11.66 -5.00
N PRO A 634 7.54 10.74 -4.72
CA PRO A 634 6.62 10.25 -5.73
C PRO A 634 5.83 11.42 -6.33
N PRO A 635 5.47 11.34 -7.62
CA PRO A 635 4.65 12.38 -8.23
C PRO A 635 3.30 12.50 -7.51
N LEU A 636 2.71 13.71 -7.55
CA LEU A 636 1.40 13.93 -6.95
C LEU A 636 0.38 12.94 -7.53
N PRO A 637 -0.47 12.34 -6.68
CA PRO A 637 -1.40 11.34 -7.14
C PRO A 637 -2.48 11.96 -8.04
N ILE A 638 -2.61 11.39 -9.23
CA ILE A 638 -3.59 11.82 -10.25
C ILE A 638 -4.69 10.77 -10.34
N LEU A 639 -5.92 11.18 -10.06
CA LEU A 639 -7.09 10.35 -10.27
C LEU A 639 -7.58 10.46 -11.72
N ARG A 640 -8.11 9.36 -12.21
CA ARG A 640 -8.82 9.26 -13.48
C ARG A 640 -10.20 8.67 -13.24
N VAL A 641 -11.19 9.13 -13.97
CA VAL A 641 -12.52 8.52 -14.00
C VAL A 641 -12.56 7.50 -15.14
N ASP A 642 -12.69 6.24 -14.79
CA ASP A 642 -12.78 5.14 -15.76
C ASP A 642 -14.23 4.94 -16.24
N ALA A 643 -15.20 5.07 -15.34
CA ALA A 643 -16.61 4.97 -15.65
C ALA A 643 -17.45 5.76 -14.64
N VAL A 644 -18.51 6.34 -15.14
CA VAL A 644 -19.56 7.01 -14.36
C VAL A 644 -20.86 6.28 -14.64
N GLU A 645 -21.45 5.73 -13.63
CA GLU A 645 -22.69 4.96 -13.74
C GLU A 645 -23.83 5.72 -13.08
N PHE A 646 -24.89 5.95 -13.84
CA PHE A 646 -26.14 6.51 -13.35
C PHE A 646 -27.24 5.45 -13.56
N GLY A 647 -27.62 4.78 -12.48
CA GLY A 647 -28.54 3.64 -12.56
C GLY A 647 -27.97 2.53 -13.46
N ALA A 648 -28.61 2.27 -14.60
CA ALA A 648 -28.14 1.30 -15.60
C ALA A 648 -27.29 1.92 -16.72
N GLN A 649 -27.13 3.24 -16.75
CA GLN A 649 -26.38 3.94 -17.80
C GLN A 649 -24.93 4.11 -17.40
N VAL A 650 -24.01 3.77 -18.30
CA VAL A 650 -22.55 3.89 -18.08
C VAL A 650 -21.98 4.94 -19.03
N PHE A 651 -21.26 5.90 -18.47
CA PHE A 651 -20.57 6.98 -19.18
C PHE A 651 -19.07 6.89 -18.91
N ARG A 652 -18.24 7.27 -19.88
CA ARG A 652 -16.77 7.36 -19.73
C ARG A 652 -16.28 8.78 -19.43
N GLY A 653 -17.15 9.63 -18.96
CA GLY A 653 -16.90 11.02 -18.61
C GLY A 653 -18.18 11.66 -18.08
N PRO A 654 -18.19 12.97 -17.85
CA PRO A 654 -19.38 13.65 -17.41
C PRO A 654 -20.51 13.45 -18.43
N PRO A 655 -21.74 13.14 -17.99
CA PRO A 655 -22.87 12.97 -18.91
C PRO A 655 -23.15 14.29 -19.64
N THR A 656 -23.26 14.22 -20.96
CA THR A 656 -23.56 15.39 -21.81
C THR A 656 -25.05 15.76 -21.83
N ARG A 657 -25.86 14.89 -21.27
CA ARG A 657 -27.33 15.09 -21.16
C ARG A 657 -27.75 15.00 -19.70
N PRO A 658 -28.76 15.76 -19.26
CA PRO A 658 -29.26 15.64 -17.90
C PRO A 658 -29.74 14.23 -17.56
N VAL A 659 -29.33 13.74 -16.41
CA VAL A 659 -29.61 12.38 -15.91
C VAL A 659 -31.08 12.31 -15.49
N PRO A 660 -31.86 11.30 -15.91
CA PRO A 660 -33.21 11.09 -15.44
C PRO A 660 -33.28 10.87 -13.92
N TRP A 661 -34.33 11.33 -13.26
CA TRP A 661 -34.53 11.10 -11.83
C TRP A 661 -34.51 9.64 -11.41
N ALA A 662 -35.00 8.75 -12.27
CA ALA A 662 -34.99 7.31 -12.01
C ALA A 662 -33.58 6.74 -11.89
N ASP A 663 -32.62 7.31 -12.63
CA ASP A 663 -31.25 6.85 -12.72
C ASP A 663 -30.28 7.67 -11.83
N ARG A 664 -30.79 8.49 -10.89
CA ARG A 664 -29.99 9.43 -10.09
C ARG A 664 -28.96 8.81 -9.12
N ARG A 665 -28.88 7.49 -9.05
CA ARG A 665 -27.87 6.83 -8.23
C ARG A 665 -26.54 6.87 -8.97
N LEU A 666 -25.57 7.57 -8.37
CA LEU A 666 -24.23 7.75 -8.95
C LEU A 666 -23.26 6.76 -8.34
N ARG A 667 -22.61 6.01 -9.22
CA ARG A 667 -21.43 5.24 -8.92
C ARG A 667 -20.30 5.65 -9.85
N VAL A 668 -19.11 5.88 -9.31
CA VAL A 668 -17.94 6.28 -10.08
C VAL A 668 -16.84 5.24 -9.88
N THR A 669 -16.34 4.73 -10.98
CA THR A 669 -15.17 3.88 -10.98
C THR A 669 -13.95 4.72 -11.29
N LEU A 670 -12.96 4.66 -10.40
CA LEU A 670 -11.76 5.46 -10.44
C LEU A 670 -10.55 4.61 -10.78
N GLY A 671 -9.60 5.22 -11.44
CA GLY A 671 -8.25 4.71 -11.68
C GLY A 671 -7.21 5.74 -11.27
N THR A 672 -5.96 5.34 -11.19
CA THR A 672 -4.83 6.25 -10.98
C THR A 672 -3.71 5.95 -11.95
N ALA A 673 -3.01 7.01 -12.34
CA ALA A 673 -1.78 6.90 -13.12
C ALA A 673 -0.53 6.68 -12.22
N ASN A 674 -0.68 6.81 -10.92
CA ASN A 674 0.39 6.71 -9.92
C ASN A 674 0.35 5.34 -9.24
N TYR A 675 1.08 4.38 -9.80
CA TYR A 675 1.08 3.00 -9.30
C TYR A 675 1.83 2.85 -7.97
N SER A 676 2.84 3.68 -7.70
CA SER A 676 3.59 3.68 -6.44
C SER A 676 2.73 4.02 -5.22
N LEU A 677 1.68 4.79 -5.43
CA LEU A 677 0.78 5.23 -4.38
C LEU A 677 -0.59 4.52 -4.42
N ALA A 678 -0.87 3.72 -5.45
CA ALA A 678 -2.21 3.20 -5.72
C ALA A 678 -2.84 2.46 -4.52
N ARG A 679 -2.06 1.63 -3.81
CA ARG A 679 -2.53 0.89 -2.63
C ARG A 679 -2.65 1.73 -1.36
N SER A 680 -1.99 2.87 -1.34
CA SER A 680 -1.96 3.80 -0.21
C SER A 680 -2.77 5.07 -0.45
N LEU A 681 -3.39 5.21 -1.62
CA LEU A 681 -4.22 6.37 -1.94
C LEU A 681 -5.49 6.40 -1.12
N ARG A 682 -5.71 7.51 -0.43
CA ARG A 682 -7.00 7.89 0.12
C ARG A 682 -7.73 8.75 -0.90
N ILE A 683 -8.87 8.27 -1.38
CA ILE A 683 -9.70 9.01 -2.33
C ILE A 683 -10.67 9.86 -1.52
N GLU A 684 -10.71 11.14 -1.84
CA GLU A 684 -11.63 12.09 -1.22
C GLU A 684 -12.57 12.67 -2.28
N TYR A 685 -13.83 12.85 -1.91
CA TYR A 685 -14.84 13.41 -2.78
C TYR A 685 -15.75 14.40 -2.04
N ARG A 686 -16.36 15.30 -2.81
CA ARG A 686 -17.43 16.21 -2.34
C ARG A 686 -18.38 16.56 -3.47
N LEU A 687 -19.63 16.88 -3.11
CA LEU A 687 -20.67 17.31 -4.05
C LEU A 687 -20.86 18.83 -3.93
N GLY A 688 -19.93 19.58 -4.49
CA GLY A 688 -19.92 21.04 -4.45
C GLY A 688 -18.71 21.61 -3.71
N PRO A 689 -18.29 22.83 -4.06
CA PRO A 689 -17.09 23.46 -3.52
C PRO A 689 -17.18 23.77 -2.01
N ASP A 690 -18.38 24.01 -1.50
CA ASP A 690 -18.62 24.40 -0.11
C ASP A 690 -18.82 23.21 0.83
N MET A 691 -18.83 21.99 0.30
CA MET A 691 -18.99 20.78 1.11
C MET A 691 -17.65 20.28 1.62
N ALA A 692 -17.64 19.72 2.82
CA ALA A 692 -16.46 19.05 3.37
C ALA A 692 -16.08 17.83 2.54
N TRP A 693 -14.78 17.56 2.45
CA TRP A 693 -14.25 16.37 1.81
C TRP A 693 -14.66 15.12 2.61
N ARG A 694 -15.11 14.09 1.91
CA ARG A 694 -15.45 12.77 2.44
C ARG A 694 -14.50 11.73 1.87
N THR A 695 -14.04 10.81 2.68
CA THR A 695 -13.18 9.71 2.22
C THR A 695 -14.05 8.62 1.57
N ALA A 696 -13.58 8.13 0.42
CA ALA A 696 -14.17 6.98 -0.27
C ALA A 696 -13.41 5.70 0.09
N GLU A 697 -14.13 4.59 0.21
CA GLU A 697 -13.55 3.28 0.43
C GLU A 697 -13.27 2.60 -0.93
N GLY A 698 -11.99 2.60 -1.32
CA GLY A 698 -11.51 1.94 -2.53
C GLY A 698 -11.77 2.68 -3.84
N ALA A 699 -11.54 1.98 -4.96
CA ALA A 699 -11.58 2.54 -6.32
C ALA A 699 -12.99 2.75 -6.90
N VAL A 700 -14.02 2.27 -6.22
CA VAL A 700 -15.41 2.43 -6.65
C VAL A 700 -16.14 3.26 -5.61
N LEU A 701 -16.46 4.48 -6.01
CA LEU A 701 -17.20 5.42 -5.19
C LEU A 701 -18.71 5.23 -5.45
N ASP A 702 -19.48 4.84 -4.44
CA ASP A 702 -20.94 4.87 -4.47
C ASP A 702 -21.41 6.12 -3.73
N VAL A 703 -21.78 7.13 -4.49
CA VAL A 703 -22.27 8.41 -3.93
C VAL A 703 -23.72 8.30 -3.48
N GLY A 704 -24.43 7.28 -3.98
CA GLY A 704 -25.84 7.07 -3.68
C GLY A 704 -26.77 7.87 -4.57
N ALA A 705 -27.97 8.14 -4.08
CA ALA A 705 -29.00 8.85 -4.82
C ALA A 705 -28.81 10.38 -4.68
N LEU A 706 -28.68 11.04 -5.80
CA LEU A 706 -28.44 12.48 -5.88
C LEU A 706 -29.73 13.31 -5.83
N GLU A 707 -29.63 14.55 -5.44
CA GLU A 707 -30.71 15.52 -5.51
C GLU A 707 -30.86 16.08 -6.94
N ALA A 708 -32.04 16.59 -7.26
CA ALA A 708 -32.31 17.22 -8.56
C ALA A 708 -31.59 18.57 -8.66
N GLY A 709 -31.11 18.90 -9.86
CA GLY A 709 -30.42 20.14 -10.16
C GLY A 709 -28.99 19.92 -10.67
N VAL A 710 -28.26 21.01 -10.80
CA VAL A 710 -26.87 21.00 -11.21
C VAL A 710 -26.03 20.56 -10.02
N GLN A 711 -25.22 19.51 -10.23
CA GLN A 711 -24.33 18.93 -9.26
C GLN A 711 -22.88 19.06 -9.75
N LEU A 712 -21.94 19.25 -8.83
CA LEU A 712 -20.51 19.27 -9.12
C LEU A 712 -19.82 18.24 -8.24
N LEU A 713 -19.52 17.07 -8.81
CA LEU A 713 -18.67 16.11 -8.12
C LEU A 713 -17.21 16.55 -8.24
N GLN A 714 -16.57 16.72 -7.13
CA GLN A 714 -15.14 16.96 -7.05
C GLN A 714 -14.47 15.77 -6.38
N LEU A 715 -13.35 15.33 -6.98
CA LEU A 715 -12.56 14.18 -6.57
C LEU A 715 -11.11 14.61 -6.44
N ARG A 716 -10.42 14.12 -5.43
CA ARG A 716 -8.96 14.24 -5.33
C ARG A 716 -8.36 12.99 -4.70
N ALA A 717 -7.12 12.72 -5.05
CA ALA A 717 -6.33 11.76 -4.33
C ALA A 717 -5.59 12.48 -3.19
N ALA A 718 -5.62 11.93 -2.01
CA ALA A 718 -4.82 12.37 -0.88
C ALA A 718 -3.87 11.24 -0.50
N GLY A 719 -2.72 11.58 0.06
CA GLY A 719 -1.80 10.60 0.63
C GLY A 719 -2.40 9.89 1.84
N LEU A 720 -1.69 8.88 2.34
CA LEU A 720 -2.07 8.15 3.55
C LEU A 720 -2.19 9.06 4.76
N THR A 721 -1.36 10.08 4.80
CA THR A 721 -1.25 11.01 5.91
C THR A 721 -1.51 12.46 5.45
N PRO A 722 -1.92 13.33 6.36
CA PRO A 722 -2.05 14.76 6.06
C PRO A 722 -0.74 15.44 5.66
N ALA A 723 0.42 14.83 5.93
CA ALA A 723 1.72 15.34 5.54
C ALA A 723 1.93 15.31 4.03
N GLU A 724 1.34 14.34 3.35
CA GLU A 724 1.46 14.21 1.91
C GLU A 724 0.52 15.16 1.18
N PRO A 725 1.02 15.88 0.15
CA PRO A 725 0.17 16.79 -0.60
C PRO A 725 -0.93 16.04 -1.34
N ALA A 726 -2.11 16.63 -1.38
CA ALA A 726 -3.20 16.11 -2.21
C ALA A 726 -2.93 16.37 -3.69
N GLY A 727 -3.36 15.45 -4.54
CA GLY A 727 -3.32 15.61 -5.98
C GLY A 727 -4.31 16.66 -6.50
N PRO A 728 -4.30 16.92 -7.80
CA PRO A 728 -5.19 17.88 -8.43
C PRO A 728 -6.66 17.49 -8.24
N VAL A 729 -7.52 18.50 -8.11
CA VAL A 729 -8.97 18.29 -7.98
C VAL A 729 -9.56 18.03 -9.37
N LEU A 730 -10.13 16.86 -9.56
CA LEU A 730 -10.92 16.52 -10.73
C LEU A 730 -12.36 16.95 -10.50
N SER A 731 -12.88 17.83 -11.35
CA SER A 731 -14.23 18.37 -11.24
C SER A 731 -15.12 17.86 -12.37
N MET A 732 -16.27 17.32 -12.02
CA MET A 732 -17.21 16.73 -12.97
C MET A 732 -18.61 17.35 -12.76
N PRO A 733 -19.01 18.31 -13.58
CA PRO A 733 -20.36 18.87 -13.54
C PRO A 733 -21.35 17.94 -14.27
N PHE A 734 -22.56 17.82 -13.73
CA PHE A 734 -23.67 17.13 -14.35
C PHE A 734 -24.99 17.65 -13.79
N GLU A 735 -26.09 17.35 -14.49
CA GLU A 735 -27.43 17.78 -14.09
C GLU A 735 -28.33 16.56 -13.89
N VAL A 736 -29.05 16.53 -12.78
CA VAL A 736 -30.12 15.57 -12.50
C VAL A 736 -31.49 16.21 -12.70
N ARG A 737 -32.28 15.65 -13.60
CA ARG A 737 -33.65 16.14 -13.83
C ARG A 737 -34.50 15.94 -12.57
N PRO A 738 -35.36 16.88 -12.23
CA PRO A 738 -36.30 16.66 -11.14
C PRO A 738 -37.26 15.52 -11.47
N ALA A 739 -37.75 14.86 -10.45
CA ALA A 739 -38.80 13.86 -10.60
C ALA A 739 -40.01 14.47 -11.36
N TRP A 740 -40.61 13.67 -12.23
CA TRP A 740 -41.74 14.17 -13.06
C TRP A 740 -42.85 14.79 -12.22
N TRP A 741 -43.09 14.25 -11.03
CA TRP A 741 -44.07 14.81 -10.08
C TRP A 741 -43.65 16.13 -9.42
N ASN A 742 -42.36 16.47 -9.49
CA ASN A 742 -41.80 17.72 -8.95
C ASN A 742 -41.65 18.81 -10.03
N THR A 743 -41.97 18.50 -11.29
CA THR A 743 -41.96 19.51 -12.36
C THR A 743 -43.11 20.53 -12.18
N PRO A 744 -42.90 21.78 -12.60
CA PRO A 744 -43.98 22.77 -12.53
C PRO A 744 -45.29 22.30 -13.20
N ALA A 745 -45.16 21.60 -14.33
CA ALA A 745 -46.28 21.02 -15.03
C ALA A 745 -47.03 19.94 -14.21
N ALA A 746 -46.25 19.03 -13.55
CA ALA A 746 -46.86 18.00 -12.70
C ALA A 746 -47.48 18.58 -11.44
N ARG A 747 -46.87 19.61 -10.85
CA ARG A 747 -47.45 20.34 -9.70
C ARG A 747 -48.77 21.03 -10.09
N VAL A 748 -48.79 21.67 -11.25
CA VAL A 748 -50.04 22.28 -11.78
C VAL A 748 -51.05 21.17 -12.07
N ALA A 749 -50.63 20.07 -12.75
CA ALA A 749 -51.54 18.96 -13.01
C ALA A 749 -52.05 18.30 -11.72
N GLY A 750 -51.17 18.12 -10.73
CA GLY A 750 -51.57 17.64 -9.40
C GLY A 750 -52.56 18.58 -8.69
N ALA A 751 -52.28 19.90 -8.72
CA ALA A 751 -53.19 20.88 -8.16
C ALA A 751 -54.55 20.89 -8.90
N VAL A 752 -54.52 20.79 -10.22
CA VAL A 752 -55.76 20.65 -11.05
C VAL A 752 -56.47 19.33 -10.70
N ALA A 753 -55.74 18.21 -10.60
CA ALA A 753 -56.32 16.92 -10.21
C ALA A 753 -56.94 16.98 -8.81
N LEU A 754 -56.25 17.60 -7.85
CA LEU A 754 -56.78 17.81 -6.50
C LEU A 754 -58.02 18.72 -6.51
N ALA A 755 -57.98 19.80 -7.30
CA ALA A 755 -59.11 20.68 -7.49
C ALA A 755 -60.31 19.97 -8.14
N LEU A 756 -60.06 19.12 -9.15
CA LEU A 756 -61.06 18.29 -9.78
C LEU A 756 -61.61 17.20 -8.82
N LEU A 757 -60.74 16.58 -8.02
CA LEU A 757 -61.16 15.61 -6.98
C LEU A 757 -61.98 16.31 -5.89
N TRP A 758 -61.53 17.50 -5.47
CA TRP A 758 -62.31 18.32 -4.53
C TRP A 758 -63.64 18.71 -5.13
N TRP A 759 -63.68 19.19 -6.40
CA TRP A 759 -64.90 19.53 -7.13
C TRP A 759 -65.81 18.32 -7.33
N ALA A 760 -65.24 17.17 -7.73
CA ALA A 760 -65.97 15.92 -7.86
C ALA A 760 -66.53 15.43 -6.51
N SER A 761 -65.70 15.53 -5.44
CA SER A 761 -66.13 15.22 -4.07
C SER A 761 -67.23 16.14 -3.58
N TRP A 762 -67.09 17.48 -3.83
CA TRP A 762 -68.11 18.48 -3.52
C TRP A 762 -69.40 18.24 -4.33
N TRP A 763 -69.25 17.93 -5.60
CA TRP A 763 -70.35 17.60 -6.48
C TRP A 763 -71.07 16.33 -6.07
N MET A 764 -70.27 15.27 -5.65
CA MET A 764 -70.78 14.03 -5.13
C MET A 764 -71.52 14.24 -3.78
N LEU A 765 -70.96 15.08 -2.91
CA LEU A 765 -71.58 15.45 -1.65
C LEU A 765 -72.91 16.23 -1.89
N GLN A 766 -72.92 17.17 -2.87
CA GLN A 766 -74.12 17.86 -3.30
C GLN A 766 -75.18 16.87 -3.88
N ARG A 767 -74.70 15.94 -4.72
CA ARG A 767 -75.59 14.88 -5.24
C ARG A 767 -76.10 13.98 -4.11
N ARG A 768 -75.30 13.58 -3.22
CA ARG A 768 -75.69 12.78 -2.01
C ARG A 768 -76.59 13.55 -1.08
N ALA A 769 -76.34 14.86 -0.91
CA ALA A 769 -77.19 15.68 -0.12
C ALA A 769 -78.59 15.81 -0.78
N ARG A 770 -78.64 16.00 -2.12
CA ARG A 770 -79.89 16.02 -2.88
C ARG A 770 -80.59 14.65 -2.93
N ALA A 771 -79.80 13.55 -3.04
CA ALA A 771 -80.30 12.19 -2.97
C ALA A 771 -80.77 11.82 -1.53
N ARG A 772 -80.02 12.26 -0.49
CA ARG A 772 -80.51 12.10 0.92
C ARG A 772 -81.78 12.90 1.21
N ARG A 773 -81.89 14.10 0.67
CA ARG A 773 -83.20 14.84 0.80
C ARG A 773 -84.37 14.11 0.14
N ARG A 774 -84.13 13.51 -1.07
CA ARG A 774 -85.11 12.66 -1.74
C ARG A 774 -85.35 11.33 -1.06
N ALA A 775 -84.25 10.73 -0.49
CA ALA A 775 -84.32 9.46 0.27
C ALA A 775 -84.94 9.67 1.66
N LEU A 776 -84.76 10.87 2.29
CA LEU A 776 -85.43 11.17 3.58
C LEU A 776 -86.95 11.35 3.36
N GLU A 777 -87.35 11.91 2.21
CA GLU A 777 -88.78 11.96 1.80
C GLU A 777 -89.35 10.55 1.48
N GLN A 778 -88.48 9.62 1.01
CA GLN A 778 -88.93 8.24 0.79
C GLN A 778 -88.80 7.35 1.97
N ALA A 779 -87.79 7.58 2.89
CA ALA A 779 -87.51 6.75 4.06
C ALA A 779 -88.42 7.00 5.27
N ILE A 780 -89.36 7.98 5.15
CA ILE A 780 -90.45 8.12 6.10
C ILE A 780 -91.55 7.09 5.84
N THR A 781 -91.61 6.54 4.63
CA THR A 781 -92.60 5.56 4.24
C THR A 781 -92.14 4.04 4.34
N GLU A 782 -90.87 3.75 4.58
CA GLU A 782 -90.37 2.35 4.59
C GLU A 782 -89.75 1.84 5.88
N ARG A 783 -89.87 2.55 7.00
CA ARG A 783 -89.35 2.07 8.24
C ARG A 783 -90.34 1.29 9.10
N THR A 784 -90.98 0.31 8.54
CA THR A 784 -91.66 -0.70 9.29
C THR A 784 -91.43 -2.13 8.79
N ALA A 785 -90.39 -2.40 8.06
CA ALA A 785 -90.10 -3.81 7.79
C ALA A 785 -88.59 -4.06 7.87
N GLU A 786 -88.19 -4.96 8.70
CA GLU A 786 -87.03 -5.70 8.78
C GLU A 786 -86.03 -5.36 9.91
N LEU A 787 -86.37 -5.92 11.02
CA LEU A 787 -85.57 -6.48 12.06
C LEU A 787 -85.50 -8.01 11.79
N GLU A 788 -84.45 -8.45 11.16
CA GLU A 788 -84.02 -9.84 11.24
C GLU A 788 -82.86 -10.09 10.26
N SER A 789 -81.73 -10.20 10.76
CA SER A 789 -80.72 -11.25 10.41
C SER A 789 -79.34 -10.82 10.82
N SER A 790 -79.03 -11.09 12.04
CA SER A 790 -77.66 -11.05 12.58
C SER A 790 -77.35 -12.40 13.16
N ARG A 791 -76.60 -13.17 12.41
CA ARG A 791 -75.78 -14.31 12.90
C ARG A 791 -75.18 -15.06 11.76
N GLU A 792 -74.01 -14.70 11.41
CA GLU A 792 -73.08 -15.73 10.90
C GLU A 792 -71.82 -15.10 10.30
N ALA A 793 -70.77 -14.96 11.01
CA ALA A 793 -69.40 -14.94 10.47
C ALA A 793 -68.32 -14.82 11.57
N LEU A 794 -68.34 -15.79 12.47
CA LEU A 794 -67.23 -15.99 13.39
C LEU A 794 -66.63 -17.37 13.20
N ARG A 795 -65.93 -17.55 12.10
CA ARG A 795 -65.10 -18.72 11.97
C ARG A 795 -64.17 -18.63 10.79
N ARG A 796 -63.06 -17.99 10.91
CA ARG A 796 -61.82 -18.25 10.11
C ARG A 796 -60.73 -17.33 10.55
N LEU A 797 -60.15 -17.55 11.66
CA LEU A 797 -58.85 -16.93 12.05
C LEU A 797 -58.08 -17.94 12.91
N GLY A 798 -57.34 -18.77 12.29
CA GLY A 798 -56.57 -19.75 13.03
C GLY A 798 -55.45 -20.45 12.32
N GLU A 799 -54.90 -19.87 11.21
CA GLU A 799 -53.74 -20.49 10.58
C GLU A 799 -52.81 -19.46 9.94
N HIS A 800 -52.14 -18.69 10.73
CA HIS A 800 -51.03 -17.90 10.16
C HIS A 800 -50.02 -17.39 11.21
N ASN A 801 -49.56 -18.27 12.08
CA ASN A 801 -48.68 -17.81 13.16
C ASN A 801 -47.41 -18.64 13.36
N ALA A 802 -46.67 -18.92 12.29
CA ALA A 802 -45.36 -19.58 12.45
C ALA A 802 -44.18 -19.03 11.65
N ARG A 803 -44.39 -18.06 10.78
CA ARG A 803 -43.26 -17.48 9.99
C ARG A 803 -42.86 -16.06 10.37
N SER A 804 -43.46 -15.49 11.39
CA SER A 804 -43.30 -14.09 11.74
C SER A 804 -42.27 -13.77 12.81
N LEU A 805 -41.64 -14.76 13.43
CA LEU A 805 -40.78 -14.51 14.62
C LEU A 805 -39.33 -14.09 14.29
N GLU A 806 -38.83 -14.39 13.11
CA GLU A 806 -37.43 -14.08 12.75
C GLU A 806 -37.28 -12.71 12.06
N ASP A 807 -38.30 -12.30 11.32
CA ASP A 807 -38.36 -10.95 10.74
C ASP A 807 -38.71 -9.89 11.80
N GLU A 808 -39.41 -10.30 12.86
CA GLU A 808 -39.74 -9.46 14.00
C GLU A 808 -38.51 -9.04 14.81
N ARG A 809 -37.51 -9.89 14.97
CA ARG A 809 -36.26 -9.53 15.68
C ARG A 809 -35.44 -8.46 14.96
N LYS A 810 -35.40 -8.51 13.64
CA LYS A 810 -34.70 -7.48 12.82
C LYS A 810 -35.45 -6.16 12.78
N ARG A 811 -36.78 -6.23 12.81
CA ARG A 811 -37.65 -5.06 12.85
C ARG A 811 -37.61 -4.38 14.22
N VAL A 812 -37.76 -5.14 15.28
CA VAL A 812 -37.79 -4.67 16.66
C VAL A 812 -36.49 -3.95 17.07
N SER A 813 -35.34 -4.41 16.54
CA SER A 813 -34.05 -3.73 16.79
C SER A 813 -33.97 -2.34 16.16
N ARG A 814 -34.59 -2.12 14.99
CA ARG A 814 -34.64 -0.82 14.33
C ARG A 814 -35.73 0.07 14.94
N GLU A 815 -36.93 -0.47 15.19
CA GLU A 815 -38.04 0.28 15.81
C GLU A 815 -37.69 0.72 17.23
N LEU A 816 -36.99 -0.12 18.02
CA LEU A 816 -36.54 0.25 19.34
C LEU A 816 -35.50 1.38 19.31
N HIS A 817 -34.61 1.39 18.32
CA HIS A 817 -33.63 2.45 18.23
C HIS A 817 -34.23 3.78 17.73
N ASP A 818 -35.08 3.72 16.72
CA ASP A 818 -35.55 4.93 16.02
C ASP A 818 -36.78 5.55 16.69
N GLU A 819 -37.68 4.73 17.23
CA GLU A 819 -38.93 5.22 17.79
C GLU A 819 -38.87 5.46 19.31
N PHE A 820 -38.42 4.46 20.07
CA PHE A 820 -38.34 4.62 21.53
C PHE A 820 -37.14 5.48 21.96
N GLY A 821 -36.00 5.42 21.24
CA GLY A 821 -34.86 6.28 21.54
C GLY A 821 -35.17 7.75 21.37
N GLN A 822 -35.87 8.12 20.29
CA GLN A 822 -36.24 9.48 20.00
C GLN A 822 -37.37 9.98 20.94
N GLN A 823 -38.34 9.14 21.25
CA GLN A 823 -39.45 9.48 22.15
C GLN A 823 -38.98 9.69 23.59
N LEU A 824 -38.08 8.87 24.10
CA LEU A 824 -37.53 9.03 25.45
C LEU A 824 -36.68 10.29 25.57
N VAL A 825 -35.93 10.66 24.54
CA VAL A 825 -35.17 11.91 24.52
C VAL A 825 -36.09 13.12 24.42
N ALA A 826 -37.14 13.03 23.62
CA ALA A 826 -38.17 14.08 23.51
C ALA A 826 -38.92 14.26 24.84
N LEU A 827 -39.34 13.18 25.49
CA LEU A 827 -40.01 13.20 26.79
C LEU A 827 -39.12 13.79 27.90
N ARG A 828 -37.83 13.47 27.86
CA ARG A 828 -36.83 14.05 28.77
C ARG A 828 -36.71 15.55 28.57
N MET A 829 -36.76 15.99 27.32
CA MET A 829 -36.66 17.40 26.95
C MET A 829 -37.94 18.15 27.37
N GLU A 830 -39.11 17.55 27.15
CA GLU A 830 -40.40 18.09 27.58
C GLU A 830 -40.49 18.22 29.11
N VAL A 831 -40.11 17.20 29.87
CA VAL A 831 -40.08 17.22 31.32
C VAL A 831 -39.09 18.27 31.84
N SER A 832 -37.95 18.42 31.20
CA SER A 832 -36.94 19.44 31.52
C SER A 832 -37.45 20.86 31.23
N VAL A 833 -38.16 21.05 30.12
CA VAL A 833 -38.77 22.33 29.72
C VAL A 833 -39.96 22.67 30.61
N ALA A 834 -40.78 21.67 30.94
CA ALA A 834 -41.91 21.82 31.86
C ALA A 834 -41.42 22.23 33.27
N GLY A 835 -40.33 21.63 33.76
CA GLY A 835 -39.67 21.99 35.00
C GLY A 835 -39.15 23.42 35.01
N LYS A 836 -38.54 23.87 33.92
CA LYS A 836 -38.11 25.26 33.78
C LYS A 836 -39.26 26.27 33.68
N ARG A 837 -40.37 25.89 33.02
CA ARG A 837 -41.59 26.73 32.94
C ARG A 837 -42.34 26.80 34.24
N ALA A 838 -42.43 25.68 34.98
CA ALA A 838 -43.03 25.64 36.30
C ALA A 838 -42.25 26.49 37.33
N ALA A 839 -40.91 26.43 37.26
CA ALA A 839 -40.05 27.27 38.09
C ALA A 839 -40.17 28.78 37.77
N ALA A 840 -40.41 29.12 36.46
CA ALA A 840 -40.59 30.51 36.02
C ALA A 840 -41.99 31.09 36.33
N ALA A 841 -43.02 30.24 36.54
CA ALA A 841 -44.39 30.64 36.81
C ALA A 841 -44.75 30.72 38.30
N GLY A 842 -43.77 30.60 39.22
CA GLY A 842 -43.98 30.75 40.68
C GLY A 842 -44.76 29.59 41.32
N GLY A 843 -44.97 28.51 40.64
CA GLY A 843 -45.65 27.31 41.20
C GLY A 843 -44.68 26.47 42.03
N ALA A 844 -45.09 26.08 43.23
CA ALA A 844 -44.28 25.30 44.17
C ALA A 844 -44.03 23.83 43.78
N VAL A 845 -43.77 23.55 42.50
CA VAL A 845 -43.24 22.27 42.06
C VAL A 845 -41.73 22.42 42.03
N THR A 846 -41.12 22.13 43.16
CA THR A 846 -39.70 22.22 43.37
C THR A 846 -38.96 21.29 42.43
N ALA A 847 -37.78 21.70 41.96
CA ALA A 847 -36.84 20.89 41.16
C ALA A 847 -36.61 19.50 41.77
N GLU A 848 -36.82 19.37 43.08
CA GLU A 848 -36.72 18.15 43.89
C GLU A 848 -37.75 17.07 43.49
N HIS A 849 -38.92 17.45 42.98
CA HIS A 849 -39.97 16.50 42.56
C HIS A 849 -39.78 15.97 41.13
N LEU A 850 -39.05 16.73 40.31
CA LEU A 850 -38.78 16.33 38.90
C LEU A 850 -37.42 15.63 38.72
N ALA A 851 -36.51 15.82 39.66
CA ALA A 851 -35.19 15.16 39.63
C ALA A 851 -35.29 13.62 39.60
N PRO A 852 -36.18 12.97 40.36
CA PRO A 852 -36.31 11.52 40.29
C PRO A 852 -36.92 11.04 38.99
N LEU A 853 -37.73 11.85 38.30
CA LEU A 853 -38.34 11.54 37.00
C LEU A 853 -37.30 11.64 35.87
N LEU A 854 -36.46 12.67 35.90
CA LEU A 854 -35.36 12.83 34.96
C LEU A 854 -34.32 11.72 35.15
N ALA A 855 -33.96 11.38 36.37
CA ALA A 855 -33.07 10.28 36.70
C ALA A 855 -33.61 8.92 36.21
N ARG A 856 -34.91 8.68 36.31
CA ARG A 856 -35.56 7.49 35.77
C ARG A 856 -35.58 7.47 34.25
N LEU A 857 -35.78 8.61 33.61
CA LEU A 857 -35.69 8.72 32.15
C LEU A 857 -34.25 8.48 31.65
N ASP A 858 -33.24 9.03 32.33
CA ASP A 858 -31.85 8.77 32.02
C ASP A 858 -31.48 7.28 32.19
N GLN A 859 -32.02 6.64 33.22
CA GLN A 859 -31.86 5.22 33.45
C GLN A 859 -32.55 4.37 32.37
N LEU A 860 -33.74 4.78 31.91
CA LEU A 860 -34.43 4.12 30.81
C LEU A 860 -33.69 4.28 29.46
N VAL A 861 -33.15 5.45 29.18
CA VAL A 861 -32.33 5.69 28.00
C VAL A 861 -31.06 4.85 28.04
N ALA A 862 -30.39 4.76 29.18
CA ALA A 862 -29.21 3.91 29.38
C ALA A 862 -29.55 2.43 29.22
N THR A 863 -30.67 1.98 29.81
CA THR A 863 -31.12 0.59 29.69
C THR A 863 -31.45 0.23 28.23
N MET A 864 -32.10 1.12 27.51
CA MET A 864 -32.46 0.93 26.13
C MET A 864 -31.22 0.86 25.22
N ARG A 865 -30.24 1.75 25.46
CA ARG A 865 -28.94 1.68 24.75
C ARG A 865 -28.22 0.37 25.00
N THR A 866 -28.31 -0.14 26.23
CA THR A 866 -27.73 -1.45 26.58
C THR A 866 -28.45 -2.59 25.85
N LEU A 867 -29.77 -2.53 25.71
CA LEU A 867 -30.57 -3.54 25.01
C LEU A 867 -30.29 -3.53 23.50
N VAL A 868 -30.16 -2.36 22.88
CA VAL A 868 -29.84 -2.21 21.45
C VAL A 868 -28.41 -2.65 21.18
N SER A 869 -27.45 -2.33 22.06
CA SER A 869 -26.05 -2.77 21.92
C SER A 869 -25.88 -4.29 22.13
N GLN A 870 -26.80 -4.94 22.83
CA GLN A 870 -26.83 -6.41 22.93
C GLN A 870 -27.30 -7.09 21.63
N LEU A 871 -28.03 -6.39 20.77
CA LEU A 871 -28.54 -6.90 19.48
C LEU A 871 -27.53 -6.75 18.33
N ARG A 872 -26.76 -5.68 18.27
CA ARG A 872 -25.65 -5.48 17.32
C ARG A 872 -24.69 -4.36 17.76
N PRO A 873 -23.42 -4.64 18.14
CA PRO A 873 -22.47 -3.59 18.53
C PRO A 873 -21.96 -2.79 17.32
N PRO A 874 -22.05 -1.45 17.34
CA PRO A 874 -21.50 -0.61 16.26
C PRO A 874 -19.98 -0.68 16.09
N ALA A 875 -19.28 -1.17 17.09
CA ALA A 875 -17.82 -1.28 17.09
C ALA A 875 -17.27 -2.29 16.07
N LEU A 876 -18.07 -3.20 15.55
CA LEU A 876 -17.68 -4.16 14.52
C LEU A 876 -17.50 -3.55 13.12
N ASP A 877 -18.09 -2.40 12.87
CA ASP A 877 -17.96 -1.68 11.61
C ASP A 877 -16.54 -1.05 11.45
N GLY A 878 -15.80 -0.91 12.56
CA GLY A 878 -14.39 -0.51 12.61
C GLY A 878 -13.36 -1.68 12.57
N GLY A 879 -13.85 -2.90 12.34
CA GLY A 879 -13.05 -4.12 12.33
C GLY A 879 -12.90 -4.79 13.70
N LEU A 880 -12.52 -6.07 13.67
CA LEU A 880 -12.46 -6.91 14.88
C LEU A 880 -11.53 -6.35 15.96
N LEU A 881 -10.39 -5.79 15.59
CA LEU A 881 -9.45 -5.21 16.58
C LEU A 881 -10.07 -4.04 17.33
N ALA A 882 -10.73 -3.14 16.61
CA ALA A 882 -11.42 -2.00 17.20
C ALA A 882 -12.55 -2.47 18.13
N ALA A 883 -13.30 -3.47 17.69
CA ALA A 883 -14.38 -4.06 18.46
C ALA A 883 -13.88 -4.76 19.74
N LEU A 884 -12.79 -5.52 19.68
CA LEU A 884 -12.21 -6.17 20.86
C LEU A 884 -11.62 -5.15 21.84
N ARG A 885 -10.97 -4.12 21.37
CA ARG A 885 -10.47 -3.02 22.21
C ARG A 885 -11.61 -2.24 22.87
N TRP A 886 -12.66 -1.96 22.13
CA TRP A 886 -13.85 -1.34 22.67
C TRP A 886 -14.50 -2.22 23.74
N LEU A 887 -14.63 -3.51 23.46
CA LEU A 887 -15.21 -4.48 24.38
C LEU A 887 -14.40 -4.57 25.69
N ALA A 888 -13.07 -4.56 25.60
CA ALA A 888 -12.18 -4.58 26.76
C ALA A 888 -12.26 -3.27 27.56
N SER A 889 -12.33 -2.14 26.88
CA SER A 889 -12.49 -0.83 27.52
C SER A 889 -13.83 -0.72 28.24
N GLU A 890 -14.91 -1.13 27.59
CA GLU A 890 -16.25 -1.14 28.17
C GLU A 890 -16.33 -2.07 29.39
N PHE A 891 -15.70 -3.24 29.27
CA PHE A 891 -15.61 -4.18 30.38
C PHE A 891 -14.84 -3.58 31.56
N SER A 892 -13.69 -2.96 31.31
CA SER A 892 -12.86 -2.35 32.37
C SER A 892 -13.55 -1.18 33.06
N HIS A 893 -14.23 -0.32 32.27
CA HIS A 893 -15.01 0.80 32.84
C HIS A 893 -16.22 0.32 33.68
N GLY A 894 -16.89 -0.72 33.21
CA GLY A 894 -18.10 -1.23 33.88
C GLY A 894 -17.83 -2.10 35.09
N THR A 895 -16.62 -2.66 35.21
CA THR A 895 -16.30 -3.61 36.29
C THR A 895 -15.14 -3.16 37.19
N GLY A 896 -14.32 -2.19 36.75
CA GLY A 896 -13.08 -1.82 37.45
C GLY A 896 -11.93 -2.83 37.29
N VAL A 897 -12.15 -3.93 36.54
CA VAL A 897 -11.16 -4.97 36.31
C VAL A 897 -10.32 -4.62 35.09
N ALA A 898 -9.00 -4.68 35.19
CA ALA A 898 -8.13 -4.40 34.07
C ALA A 898 -8.27 -5.46 32.96
N CYS A 899 -8.60 -5.04 31.74
CA CYS A 899 -8.72 -5.92 30.60
C CYS A 899 -7.75 -5.50 29.49
N THR A 900 -6.83 -6.40 29.12
CA THR A 900 -5.81 -6.15 28.11
C THR A 900 -6.13 -6.90 26.81
N VAL A 901 -5.82 -6.29 25.66
CA VAL A 901 -6.02 -6.90 24.34
C VAL A 901 -4.70 -6.93 23.60
N ALA A 902 -4.24 -8.12 23.24
CA ALA A 902 -3.09 -8.38 22.41
C ALA A 902 -3.53 -9.06 21.11
N VAL A 903 -3.19 -8.48 19.99
CA VAL A 903 -3.43 -9.07 18.67
C VAL A 903 -2.09 -9.14 17.94
N GLU A 904 -1.66 -10.34 17.61
CA GLU A 904 -0.32 -10.66 17.12
C GLU A 904 -0.32 -11.01 15.62
N THR A 905 -1.35 -10.58 14.90
CA THR A 905 -1.54 -11.00 13.51
C THR A 905 -2.31 -9.94 12.69
N ASP A 906 -2.20 -10.00 11.36
CA ASP A 906 -2.95 -9.13 10.47
C ASP A 906 -4.40 -9.64 10.30
N LEU A 907 -5.35 -8.83 10.71
CA LEU A 907 -6.78 -9.17 10.71
C LEU A 907 -7.47 -9.05 9.34
N ARG A 908 -6.73 -8.72 8.29
CA ARG A 908 -7.30 -8.50 6.93
C ARG A 908 -7.84 -9.76 6.27
N GLU A 909 -7.48 -10.90 6.77
CA GLU A 909 -7.91 -12.21 6.24
C GLU A 909 -9.22 -12.73 6.86
N LEU A 910 -9.80 -12.04 7.84
CA LEU A 910 -11.04 -12.46 8.48
C LEU A 910 -12.27 -11.79 7.84
N SER A 911 -13.20 -12.61 7.34
CA SER A 911 -14.47 -12.09 6.83
C SER A 911 -15.29 -11.41 7.93
N PRO A 912 -16.18 -10.48 7.60
CA PRO A 912 -17.03 -9.78 8.57
C PRO A 912 -17.92 -10.73 9.39
N GLU A 913 -18.34 -11.85 8.80
CA GLU A 913 -19.15 -12.86 9.46
C GLU A 913 -18.33 -13.61 10.53
N LEU A 914 -17.11 -14.03 10.16
CA LEU A 914 -16.18 -14.69 11.07
C LEU A 914 -15.77 -13.76 12.20
N ALA A 915 -15.45 -12.50 11.88
CA ALA A 915 -15.12 -11.47 12.85
C ALA A 915 -16.27 -11.26 13.88
N THR A 916 -17.52 -11.29 13.40
CA THR A 916 -18.70 -11.18 14.27
C THR A 916 -18.81 -12.37 15.24
N MET A 917 -18.57 -13.59 14.77
CA MET A 917 -18.63 -14.78 15.60
C MET A 917 -17.51 -14.78 16.64
N VAL A 918 -16.30 -14.44 16.26
CA VAL A 918 -15.15 -14.28 17.18
C VAL A 918 -15.44 -13.23 18.24
N PHE A 919 -15.98 -12.08 17.84
CA PHE A 919 -16.39 -11.03 18.75
C PHE A 919 -17.46 -11.52 19.77
N ARG A 920 -18.47 -12.26 19.30
CA ARG A 920 -19.53 -12.77 20.17
C ARG A 920 -19.02 -13.78 21.20
N ILE A 921 -18.02 -14.57 20.85
CA ILE A 921 -17.39 -15.49 21.80
C ILE A 921 -16.58 -14.72 22.83
N ALA A 922 -15.81 -13.70 22.42
CA ALA A 922 -15.09 -12.83 23.34
C ALA A 922 -16.06 -12.09 24.29
N GLN A 923 -17.18 -11.57 23.78
CA GLN A 923 -18.20 -10.88 24.55
C GLN A 923 -18.85 -11.79 25.61
N GLU A 924 -19.19 -13.02 25.23
CA GLU A 924 -19.78 -13.98 26.15
C GLU A 924 -18.76 -14.39 27.22
N SER A 925 -17.49 -14.56 26.84
CA SER A 925 -16.41 -14.87 27.78
C SER A 925 -16.25 -13.77 28.83
N LEU A 926 -16.22 -12.50 28.44
CA LEU A 926 -16.14 -11.37 29.36
C LEU A 926 -17.41 -11.23 30.22
N ASN A 927 -18.56 -11.56 29.67
CA ASN A 927 -19.80 -11.56 30.42
C ASN A 927 -19.80 -12.62 31.52
N ASN A 928 -19.20 -13.78 31.25
CA ASN A 928 -18.95 -14.82 32.18
C ASN A 928 -17.98 -14.40 33.31
N VAL A 929 -16.87 -13.72 32.92
CA VAL A 929 -15.93 -13.15 33.88
C VAL A 929 -16.64 -12.16 34.81
N ARG A 930 -17.43 -11.24 34.25
CA ARG A 930 -18.18 -10.24 35.02
C ARG A 930 -19.14 -10.86 36.02
N ARG A 931 -19.80 -11.95 35.64
CA ARG A 931 -20.83 -12.59 36.46
C ARG A 931 -20.27 -13.55 37.49
N HIS A 932 -19.13 -14.16 37.20
CA HIS A 932 -18.71 -15.36 37.88
C HIS A 932 -17.27 -15.39 38.39
N ALA A 933 -16.34 -14.57 37.86
CA ALA A 933 -14.91 -14.83 38.09
C ALA A 933 -14.33 -14.09 39.31
N GLN A 934 -14.83 -12.90 39.67
CA GLN A 934 -14.20 -11.99 40.65
C GLN A 934 -12.70 -11.75 40.33
N ALA A 935 -12.38 -11.63 39.05
CA ALA A 935 -11.02 -11.45 38.56
C ALA A 935 -10.50 -10.04 38.85
N SER A 936 -9.19 -9.90 38.97
CA SER A 936 -8.50 -8.62 39.04
C SER A 936 -7.93 -8.20 37.68
N HIS A 937 -7.65 -9.16 36.81
CA HIS A 937 -7.13 -8.93 35.48
C HIS A 937 -7.71 -9.92 34.49
N VAL A 938 -7.99 -9.41 33.26
CA VAL A 938 -8.41 -10.22 32.11
C VAL A 938 -7.54 -9.91 30.91
N SER A 939 -7.20 -10.92 30.15
CA SER A 939 -6.47 -10.75 28.89
C SER A 939 -7.22 -11.40 27.73
N ILE A 940 -7.32 -10.67 26.63
CA ILE A 940 -7.82 -11.17 25.36
C ILE A 940 -6.65 -11.22 24.40
N ARG A 941 -6.34 -12.38 23.86
CA ARG A 941 -5.27 -12.56 22.88
C ARG A 941 -5.83 -13.19 21.62
N LEU A 942 -5.52 -12.64 20.49
CA LEU A 942 -5.82 -13.21 19.17
C LEU A 942 -4.52 -13.38 18.40
N ALA A 943 -4.22 -14.60 18.03
CA ALA A 943 -3.01 -14.97 17.33
C ALA A 943 -3.34 -15.91 16.16
N GLN A 944 -2.48 -15.93 15.17
CA GLN A 944 -2.54 -16.87 14.06
C GLN A 944 -1.26 -17.71 14.06
N ASP A 945 -1.42 -19.02 13.98
CA ASP A 945 -0.34 -19.97 13.86
C ASP A 945 -0.54 -20.81 12.61
N GLY A 946 0.14 -20.41 11.54
CA GLY A 946 0.04 -21.06 10.24
C GLY A 946 -1.39 -21.07 9.70
N SER A 947 -2.04 -22.22 9.73
CA SER A 947 -3.39 -22.45 9.17
C SER A 947 -4.53 -22.25 10.17
N HIS A 948 -4.27 -21.79 11.40
CA HIS A 948 -5.30 -21.66 12.42
C HIS A 948 -5.24 -20.35 13.16
N TRP A 949 -6.40 -19.84 13.46
CA TRP A 949 -6.62 -18.72 14.36
C TRP A 949 -6.91 -19.20 15.76
N THR A 950 -6.38 -18.51 16.75
CA THR A 950 -6.63 -18.81 18.16
C THR A 950 -7.03 -17.53 18.89
N LEU A 951 -8.29 -17.49 19.38
CA LEU A 951 -8.71 -16.50 20.34
C LEU A 951 -8.57 -17.11 21.74
N THR A 952 -7.88 -16.43 22.63
CA THR A 952 -7.76 -16.80 24.04
C THR A 952 -8.28 -15.67 24.91
N VAL A 953 -9.21 -15.96 25.78
CA VAL A 953 -9.68 -15.04 26.83
C VAL A 953 -9.38 -15.69 28.17
N ARG A 954 -8.54 -15.04 28.96
CA ARG A 954 -8.07 -15.57 30.25
C ARG A 954 -8.29 -14.56 31.36
N ASP A 955 -8.83 -15.01 32.47
CA ASP A 955 -8.95 -14.28 33.72
C ASP A 955 -8.13 -14.90 34.84
N ASP A 956 -7.85 -14.12 35.87
CA ASP A 956 -7.16 -14.52 37.09
C ASP A 956 -8.12 -14.73 38.27
N GLY A 957 -9.39 -14.96 37.97
CA GLY A 957 -10.43 -15.09 38.96
C GLY A 957 -10.42 -16.42 39.69
N HIS A 958 -11.50 -16.70 40.44
CA HIS A 958 -11.57 -17.92 41.28
C HIS A 958 -11.75 -19.23 40.48
N GLY A 959 -12.03 -19.17 39.18
CA GLY A 959 -12.22 -20.35 38.33
C GLY A 959 -13.36 -21.27 38.81
N PHE A 960 -13.54 -22.39 38.15
CA PHE A 960 -14.54 -23.36 38.50
C PHE A 960 -14.10 -24.79 38.09
N ASP A 961 -14.78 -25.81 38.60
CA ASP A 961 -14.57 -27.20 38.14
C ASP A 961 -15.48 -27.51 36.93
N PRO A 962 -14.97 -27.65 35.73
CA PRO A 962 -15.77 -27.88 34.54
C PRO A 962 -16.59 -29.18 34.56
N THR A 963 -16.16 -30.16 35.36
CA THR A 963 -16.82 -31.46 35.41
C THR A 963 -18.09 -31.44 36.29
N ARG A 964 -18.18 -30.47 37.17
CA ARG A 964 -19.32 -30.27 38.11
C ARG A 964 -20.27 -29.16 37.71
N ALA A 965 -19.82 -28.25 36.82
CA ALA A 965 -20.64 -27.16 36.33
C ALA A 965 -21.63 -27.67 35.28
N ARG A 966 -22.94 -27.53 35.48
CA ARG A 966 -23.90 -27.69 34.38
C ARG A 966 -23.60 -26.61 33.33
N HIS A 967 -23.36 -27.01 32.07
CA HIS A 967 -23.16 -26.10 30.98
C HIS A 967 -24.34 -25.14 30.88
N GLY A 968 -24.12 -23.89 31.28
CA GLY A 968 -25.12 -22.85 31.12
C GLY A 968 -25.32 -22.53 29.62
N TYR A 969 -26.47 -21.95 29.28
CA TYR A 969 -26.82 -21.57 27.89
C TYR A 969 -25.74 -20.73 27.21
N GLY A 970 -24.89 -20.01 27.96
CA GLY A 970 -23.79 -19.22 27.44
C GLY A 970 -22.65 -20.06 26.81
N VAL A 971 -22.23 -21.12 27.50
CA VAL A 971 -21.17 -22.03 27.01
C VAL A 971 -21.66 -22.79 25.77
N LEU A 972 -22.89 -23.32 25.85
CA LEU A 972 -23.52 -24.01 24.72
C LEU A 972 -23.62 -23.11 23.48
N GLY A 973 -23.97 -21.84 23.66
CA GLY A 973 -24.02 -20.85 22.57
C GLY A 973 -22.64 -20.49 22.02
N MET A 974 -21.58 -20.56 22.81
CA MET A 974 -20.20 -20.37 22.34
C MET A 974 -19.70 -21.61 21.56
N GLU A 975 -20.02 -22.82 22.01
CA GLU A 975 -19.70 -24.07 21.31
C GLU A 975 -20.39 -24.16 19.94
N GLU A 976 -21.66 -23.76 19.87
CA GLU A 976 -22.41 -23.75 18.62
C GLU A 976 -21.80 -22.77 17.61
N ARG A 977 -21.40 -21.57 18.05
CA ARG A 977 -20.68 -20.61 17.22
C ARG A 977 -19.29 -21.09 16.82
N ALA A 978 -18.56 -21.77 17.69
CA ALA A 978 -17.28 -22.37 17.38
C ALA A 978 -17.41 -23.44 16.28
N ARG A 979 -18.45 -24.27 16.31
CA ARG A 979 -18.75 -25.25 15.26
C ARG A 979 -19.08 -24.59 13.93
N LEU A 980 -19.81 -23.49 13.93
CA LEU A 980 -20.11 -22.71 12.71
C LEU A 980 -18.84 -22.10 12.09
N LEU A 981 -17.81 -21.82 12.89
CA LEU A 981 -16.49 -21.41 12.46
C LEU A 981 -15.62 -22.58 11.93
N GLY A 982 -16.13 -23.82 11.96
CA GLY A 982 -15.31 -25.00 11.67
C GLY A 982 -14.22 -25.27 12.69
N GLY A 983 -14.33 -24.64 13.87
CA GLY A 983 -13.35 -24.67 14.94
C GLY A 983 -13.80 -25.44 16.18
N GLN A 984 -12.97 -25.39 17.21
CA GLN A 984 -13.20 -26.00 18.51
C GLN A 984 -13.07 -24.95 19.61
N LEU A 985 -13.94 -25.02 20.58
CA LEU A 985 -13.88 -24.23 21.81
C LEU A 985 -13.40 -25.13 22.96
N GLU A 986 -12.41 -24.65 23.67
CA GLU A 986 -11.88 -25.30 24.88
C GLU A 986 -12.00 -24.32 26.05
N VAL A 987 -12.48 -24.82 27.18
CA VAL A 987 -12.56 -24.03 28.40
C VAL A 987 -11.74 -24.74 29.46
N ASP A 988 -10.62 -24.12 29.84
CA ASP A 988 -9.74 -24.60 30.90
C ASP A 988 -9.94 -23.75 32.15
N SER A 989 -10.40 -24.36 33.21
CA SER A 989 -10.67 -23.70 34.49
C SER A 989 -10.45 -24.63 35.66
N ALA A 990 -9.90 -24.10 36.74
CA ALA A 990 -9.77 -24.81 38.01
C ALA A 990 -9.97 -23.84 39.17
N PRO A 991 -10.54 -24.29 40.28
CA PRO A 991 -10.73 -23.44 41.45
C PRO A 991 -9.42 -22.78 41.92
N GLY A 992 -9.43 -21.46 42.06
CA GLY A 992 -8.29 -20.63 42.45
C GLY A 992 -7.27 -20.34 41.37
N ARG A 993 -7.50 -20.73 40.09
CA ARG A 993 -6.54 -20.54 38.98
C ARG A 993 -7.11 -19.71 37.80
N GLY A 994 -8.30 -19.16 37.96
CA GLY A 994 -8.98 -18.44 36.90
C GLY A 994 -9.56 -19.33 35.80
N THR A 995 -9.98 -18.75 34.74
CA THR A 995 -10.52 -19.44 33.55
C THR A 995 -9.82 -18.98 32.28
N GLU A 996 -9.53 -19.95 31.43
CA GLU A 996 -9.08 -19.71 30.06
C GLU A 996 -10.06 -20.30 29.05
N VAL A 997 -10.65 -19.44 28.22
CA VAL A 997 -11.50 -19.83 27.09
C VAL A 997 -10.67 -19.72 25.84
N ARG A 998 -10.44 -20.82 25.14
CA ARG A 998 -9.65 -20.89 23.91
C ARG A 998 -10.52 -21.38 22.74
N LEU A 999 -10.66 -20.54 21.76
CA LEU A 999 -11.28 -20.88 20.48
C LEU A 999 -10.20 -21.06 19.43
N ARG A 1000 -10.17 -22.21 18.76
CA ARG A 1000 -9.28 -22.48 17.63
C ARG A 1000 -10.09 -22.79 16.39
N PHE A 1001 -9.82 -22.10 15.27
CA PHE A 1001 -10.54 -22.30 14.01
C PHE A 1001 -9.60 -22.12 12.82
N PRO A 1002 -9.87 -22.80 11.69
CA PRO A 1002 -8.99 -22.75 10.52
C PRO A 1002 -9.02 -21.38 9.84
N THR A 1003 -7.91 -21.00 9.23
CA THR A 1003 -7.89 -19.85 8.32
C THR A 1003 -8.73 -20.17 7.10
N PRO A 1004 -9.67 -19.32 6.70
CA PRO A 1004 -10.43 -19.52 5.46
C PRO A 1004 -9.50 -19.65 4.26
N ALA A 1005 -9.77 -20.61 3.37
CA ALA A 1005 -8.97 -20.86 2.18
C ALA A 1005 -9.14 -19.76 1.11
#